data_f824863f96ce9aceccab830c1a1fb295
#
_entry.id   f824863f96ce9aceccab830c1a1fb295
#
_cell.length_a   1.000
_cell.length_b   1.000
_cell.length_c   1.000
_cell.angle_alpha   90.00
_cell.angle_beta   90.00
_cell.angle_gamma   90.00
#
_symmetry.space_group_name_H-M   'P 1'
#
loop_
_entity.id
_entity.type
_entity.pdbx_description
1 polymer ?
#
loop_
_entity_poly.entity_id
_entity_poly.type
_entity_poly.pdbx_seq_one_letter_code
_entity_poly.pdbx_strand_id
1 'polypeptide(L)'
;MIKITFPDGSVREYKKGITGIEIAQSISPALAREVLACGVNGKTVELNRPINEDATLALYKWEDAEGKHIFWHSSAHLLAEALKELYPGIQFGFGPALENGFFYDVMTKDGTAISENDFTRIEDKMRELAKRDEPIVRRDVAKADALKEFKADGQEYKCEHIDLDLEDGTISTYTQGAFTDLCRGPHLMSTGAIKAIKILSTAGAFWRGDAKRDQLTRIYGITFPKKKMLDEYLVMLEEAKKRDHRKIGKEMELFMFSERVGKGLPIWLPKGTELRLRLQDMLRKIQKRYGYQEVITPHIGSKNLYVTSGHYAHYGKDSFQPIHTPEEDEEYMLKPMNCPHHCEVFAWKPRSYKDLPLRIAEFGTVYRYEKSGELHGLTRVRSFTQDDAHIFCRPEQVKNEFLRVMDIIQAVFTIFQFNDFEAQISLRDPKNTEKYIGSDEVWEESEQAIIDACREKGLDAKIEYGEAAFYGPKLDFMVKDAIGRRWQLGTIQVDYNLPERFKLEYTAEDNTKKTPVMIHRAPFGSLERFCAVLIEHTAGHFPLWLIPDQVAILPISEKYNDYAQRVAKYLDSVGVRATLDARNEKIGRKIRDNEIKRVPYMIVVGEKEAVEGLVSMRKQGGGEQATMTMEDFAKRVNDEVAALLQATDIHPED
;
A
#
# COMPACT_ATOMS: atom_id res chain seq x y z
N MET A 1 13.10 -44.43 14.72
CA MET A 1 12.37 -43.83 13.61
C MET A 1 11.56 -42.67 14.15
N ILE A 2 11.40 -41.63 13.39
CA ILE A 2 10.50 -40.50 13.65
C ILE A 2 9.47 -40.40 12.54
N LYS A 3 8.29 -39.88 12.85
CA LYS A 3 7.21 -39.67 11.89
C LYS A 3 7.19 -38.22 11.42
N ILE A 4 7.27 -38.00 10.11
CA ILE A 4 7.18 -36.72 9.48
C ILE A 4 5.84 -36.60 8.76
N THR A 5 5.05 -35.60 9.15
CA THR A 5 3.75 -35.28 8.54
C THR A 5 3.92 -34.12 7.57
N PHE A 6 3.55 -34.31 6.31
CA PHE A 6 3.61 -33.30 5.25
C PHE A 6 2.33 -32.46 5.18
N PRO A 7 2.33 -31.32 4.48
CA PRO A 7 1.16 -30.43 4.37
C PRO A 7 -0.08 -31.09 3.76
N ASP A 8 0.09 -32.12 2.92
CA ASP A 8 -0.97 -32.92 2.31
C ASP A 8 -1.57 -33.96 3.26
N GLY A 9 -1.10 -34.01 4.53
CA GLY A 9 -1.52 -34.97 5.54
C GLY A 9 -0.81 -36.33 5.44
N SER A 10 0.02 -36.59 4.45
CA SER A 10 0.80 -37.82 4.33
C SER A 10 1.85 -37.93 5.44
N VAL A 11 2.08 -39.15 5.93
CA VAL A 11 3.05 -39.42 6.99
C VAL A 11 4.10 -40.41 6.46
N ARG A 12 5.37 -40.11 6.69
CA ARG A 12 6.48 -40.99 6.36
C ARG A 12 7.41 -41.17 7.55
N GLU A 13 8.03 -42.31 7.66
CA GLU A 13 8.99 -42.62 8.71
C GLU A 13 10.43 -42.43 8.24
N TYR A 14 11.23 -41.77 9.05
CA TYR A 14 12.64 -41.50 8.79
C TYR A 14 13.51 -41.82 10.00
N LYS A 15 14.81 -41.93 9.82
CA LYS A 15 15.76 -42.05 10.92
C LYS A 15 15.80 -40.75 11.72
N LYS A 16 15.93 -40.86 13.06
CA LYS A 16 16.19 -39.73 13.93
C LYS A 16 17.50 -39.02 13.49
N GLY A 17 17.46 -37.69 13.44
CA GLY A 17 18.57 -36.86 12.94
C GLY A 17 18.54 -36.56 11.44
N ILE A 18 17.47 -37.02 10.73
CA ILE A 18 17.30 -36.65 9.30
C ILE A 18 17.15 -35.16 9.15
N THR A 19 17.60 -34.64 8.02
CA THR A 19 17.54 -33.20 7.70
C THR A 19 16.49 -32.90 6.63
N GLY A 20 16.06 -31.65 6.54
CA GLY A 20 15.12 -31.20 5.50
C GLY A 20 15.63 -31.46 4.08
N ILE A 21 16.92 -31.27 3.83
CA ILE A 21 17.52 -31.53 2.50
C ILE A 21 17.53 -33.03 2.16
N GLU A 22 17.83 -33.92 3.11
CA GLU A 22 17.79 -35.37 2.89
C GLU A 22 16.36 -35.84 2.60
N ILE A 23 15.37 -35.28 3.31
CA ILE A 23 13.96 -35.55 3.02
C ILE A 23 13.59 -35.08 1.62
N ALA A 24 13.96 -33.85 1.25
CA ALA A 24 13.71 -33.32 -0.10
C ALA A 24 14.37 -34.20 -1.19
N GLN A 25 15.60 -34.69 -0.96
CA GLN A 25 16.30 -35.61 -1.85
C GLN A 25 15.58 -36.96 -1.97
N SER A 26 15.02 -37.48 -0.86
CA SER A 26 14.26 -38.74 -0.84
C SER A 26 12.94 -38.64 -1.63
N ILE A 27 12.38 -37.43 -1.75
CA ILE A 27 11.17 -37.17 -2.54
C ILE A 27 11.53 -37.01 -4.02
N SER A 28 12.45 -36.11 -4.34
CA SER A 28 12.91 -35.85 -5.71
C SER A 28 14.21 -35.05 -5.74
N PRO A 29 15.20 -35.43 -6.58
CA PRO A 29 16.40 -34.64 -6.82
C PRO A 29 16.12 -33.24 -7.39
N ALA A 30 14.99 -33.04 -8.09
CA ALA A 30 14.56 -31.74 -8.58
C ALA A 30 14.11 -30.85 -7.43
N LEU A 31 13.30 -31.37 -6.53
CA LEU A 31 12.83 -30.67 -5.32
C LEU A 31 14.02 -30.24 -4.46
N ALA A 32 14.98 -31.12 -4.21
CA ALA A 32 16.17 -30.82 -3.40
C ALA A 32 17.01 -29.65 -3.94
N ARG A 33 16.96 -29.40 -5.26
CA ARG A 33 17.64 -28.23 -5.90
C ARG A 33 16.88 -26.94 -5.80
N GLU A 34 15.58 -26.98 -5.51
CA GLU A 34 14.70 -25.80 -5.47
C GLU A 34 14.39 -25.33 -4.06
N VAL A 35 14.45 -26.24 -3.08
CA VAL A 35 14.16 -25.88 -1.68
C VAL A 35 15.25 -25.02 -1.08
N LEU A 36 14.84 -24.01 -0.34
CA LEU A 36 15.71 -23.01 0.30
C LEU A 36 15.73 -23.16 1.83
N ALA A 37 14.63 -23.65 2.39
CA ALA A 37 14.45 -23.83 3.83
C ALA A 37 13.35 -24.84 4.12
N CYS A 38 13.15 -25.18 5.40
CA CYS A 38 12.01 -25.97 5.82
C CYS A 38 11.34 -25.41 7.07
N GLY A 39 10.04 -25.67 7.19
CA GLY A 39 9.26 -25.41 8.40
C GLY A 39 9.11 -26.70 9.20
N VAL A 40 9.60 -26.71 10.44
CA VAL A 40 9.45 -27.84 11.37
C VAL A 40 8.54 -27.41 12.51
N ASN A 41 7.39 -28.05 12.64
CA ASN A 41 6.37 -27.68 13.63
C ASN A 41 5.99 -26.18 13.57
N GLY A 42 5.84 -25.65 12.33
CA GLY A 42 5.52 -24.23 12.08
C GLY A 42 6.68 -23.25 12.28
N LYS A 43 7.88 -23.69 12.68
CA LYS A 43 9.06 -22.84 12.81
C LYS A 43 10.00 -23.05 11.62
N THR A 44 10.33 -21.96 10.94
CA THR A 44 11.29 -22.00 9.83
C THR A 44 12.70 -22.24 10.32
N VAL A 45 13.38 -23.21 9.71
CA VAL A 45 14.76 -23.63 10.05
C VAL A 45 15.57 -23.89 8.77
N GLU A 46 16.89 -24.01 8.95
CA GLU A 46 17.82 -24.37 7.88
C GLU A 46 17.55 -25.80 7.38
N LEU A 47 17.79 -26.05 6.09
CA LEU A 47 17.59 -27.37 5.47
C LEU A 47 18.51 -28.47 6.04
N ASN A 48 19.67 -28.12 6.56
CA ASN A 48 20.64 -29.03 7.15
C ASN A 48 20.46 -29.24 8.65
N ARG A 49 19.38 -28.70 9.25
CA ARG A 49 19.12 -28.87 10.68
C ARG A 49 18.54 -30.26 10.97
N PRO A 50 19.14 -31.03 11.92
CA PRO A 50 18.64 -32.36 12.26
C PRO A 50 17.27 -32.33 12.91
N ILE A 51 16.35 -33.20 12.47
CA ILE A 51 15.03 -33.41 13.07
C ILE A 51 15.10 -34.63 13.93
N ASN A 52 14.82 -34.47 15.23
CA ASN A 52 15.09 -35.51 16.23
C ASN A 52 13.82 -36.11 16.87
N GLU A 53 12.65 -35.63 16.51
CA GLU A 53 11.35 -36.02 17.04
C GLU A 53 10.28 -36.01 15.95
N ASP A 54 9.12 -36.56 16.23
CA ASP A 54 7.98 -36.50 15.32
C ASP A 54 7.61 -35.04 15.05
N ALA A 55 7.41 -34.67 13.78
CA ALA A 55 7.20 -33.28 13.40
C ALA A 55 6.33 -33.15 12.16
N THR A 56 5.70 -31.98 12.03
CA THR A 56 5.18 -31.51 10.75
C THR A 56 6.31 -30.86 9.97
N LEU A 57 6.36 -31.09 8.64
CA LEU A 57 7.40 -30.55 7.78
C LEU A 57 6.81 -29.88 6.55
N ALA A 58 7.13 -28.62 6.34
CA ALA A 58 6.94 -27.89 5.08
C ALA A 58 8.30 -27.63 4.40
N LEU A 59 8.38 -27.69 3.08
CA LEU A 59 9.58 -27.40 2.30
C LEU A 59 9.34 -26.12 1.51
N TYR A 60 10.12 -25.08 1.81
CA TYR A 60 9.97 -23.74 1.22
C TYR A 60 10.89 -23.51 0.04
N LYS A 61 10.31 -23.04 -1.05
CA LYS A 61 10.99 -22.64 -2.29
C LYS A 61 11.04 -21.12 -2.43
N TRP A 62 11.52 -20.65 -3.58
CA TRP A 62 11.55 -19.22 -3.90
C TRP A 62 10.17 -18.55 -3.95
N GLU A 63 9.14 -19.27 -4.36
CA GLU A 63 7.78 -18.78 -4.46
C GLU A 63 7.17 -18.47 -3.08
N ASP A 64 7.63 -19.18 -2.04
CA ASP A 64 7.17 -19.04 -0.66
C ASP A 64 7.78 -17.81 0.02
N ALA A 65 7.02 -17.16 0.90
CA ALA A 65 7.49 -15.97 1.63
C ALA A 65 8.71 -16.29 2.52
N GLU A 66 8.67 -17.43 3.20
CA GLU A 66 9.76 -17.93 4.04
C GLU A 66 11.03 -18.21 3.23
N GLY A 67 10.87 -18.78 2.04
CA GLY A 67 11.97 -19.04 1.12
C GLY A 67 12.65 -17.76 0.65
N LYS A 68 11.88 -16.74 0.27
CA LYS A 68 12.40 -15.41 -0.09
C LYS A 68 13.10 -14.74 1.08
N HIS A 69 12.49 -14.78 2.26
CA HIS A 69 13.04 -14.17 3.46
C HIS A 69 14.43 -14.71 3.79
N ILE A 70 14.60 -16.04 3.79
CA ILE A 70 15.88 -16.70 4.06
C ILE A 70 16.91 -16.38 2.97
N PHE A 71 16.47 -16.35 1.72
CA PHE A 71 17.35 -16.02 0.59
C PHE A 71 17.91 -14.60 0.73
N TRP A 72 17.06 -13.61 1.01
CA TRP A 72 17.50 -12.23 1.18
C TRP A 72 18.26 -12.00 2.49
N HIS A 73 17.92 -12.73 3.56
CA HIS A 73 18.69 -12.69 4.78
C HIS A 73 20.13 -13.19 4.56
N SER A 74 20.30 -14.30 3.83
CA SER A 74 21.61 -14.81 3.46
C SER A 74 22.34 -13.88 2.48
N SER A 75 21.60 -13.16 1.63
CA SER A 75 22.18 -12.15 0.74
C SER A 75 22.69 -10.92 1.49
N ALA A 76 22.07 -10.55 2.62
CA ALA A 76 22.60 -9.50 3.50
C ALA A 76 23.95 -9.90 4.09
N HIS A 77 24.11 -11.16 4.51
CA HIS A 77 25.39 -11.69 4.95
C HIS A 77 26.45 -11.75 3.84
N LEU A 78 26.04 -12.09 2.61
CA LEU A 78 26.94 -12.06 1.45
C LEU A 78 27.41 -10.62 1.12
N LEU A 79 26.53 -9.62 1.29
CA LEU A 79 26.91 -8.21 1.19
C LEU A 79 27.91 -7.83 2.27
N ALA A 80 27.68 -8.23 3.52
CA ALA A 80 28.56 -7.92 4.65
C ALA A 80 29.95 -8.55 4.45
N GLU A 81 30.03 -9.79 3.99
CA GLU A 81 31.29 -10.44 3.65
C GLU A 81 32.05 -9.69 2.54
N ALA A 82 31.36 -9.31 1.47
CA ALA A 82 31.94 -8.52 0.38
C ALA A 82 32.51 -7.18 0.89
N LEU A 83 31.75 -6.51 1.75
CA LEU A 83 32.17 -5.24 2.37
C LEU A 83 33.35 -5.42 3.31
N LYS A 84 33.42 -6.51 4.09
CA LYS A 84 34.55 -6.82 4.96
C LYS A 84 35.85 -7.02 4.16
N GLU A 85 35.79 -7.70 3.01
CA GLU A 85 36.94 -7.88 2.12
C GLU A 85 37.35 -6.57 1.41
N LEU A 86 36.39 -5.71 1.06
CA LEU A 86 36.63 -4.47 0.31
C LEU A 86 37.08 -3.30 1.20
N TYR A 87 36.60 -3.26 2.45
CA TYR A 87 36.82 -2.15 3.37
C TYR A 87 37.37 -2.66 4.73
N PRO A 88 38.68 -2.89 4.84
CA PRO A 88 39.27 -3.35 6.09
C PRO A 88 38.95 -2.46 7.28
N GLY A 89 38.45 -3.07 8.35
CA GLY A 89 38.03 -2.36 9.57
C GLY A 89 36.64 -1.76 9.51
N ILE A 90 35.84 -2.11 8.52
CA ILE A 90 34.41 -1.75 8.48
C ILE A 90 33.66 -2.34 9.68
N GLN A 91 32.72 -1.61 10.22
CA GLN A 91 31.86 -2.03 11.31
C GLN A 91 30.44 -2.30 10.82
N PHE A 92 29.81 -3.30 11.42
CA PHE A 92 28.52 -3.81 11.01
C PHE A 92 27.44 -3.54 12.07
N GLY A 93 26.34 -2.89 11.63
CA GLY A 93 25.11 -2.74 12.41
C GLY A 93 24.16 -3.91 12.23
N PHE A 94 22.97 -3.66 11.63
CA PHE A 94 21.95 -4.66 11.36
C PHE A 94 21.79 -4.92 9.87
N GLY A 95 21.48 -6.17 9.51
CA GLY A 95 21.28 -6.62 8.13
C GLY A 95 20.09 -7.55 7.96
N PRO A 96 18.82 -7.09 8.15
CA PRO A 96 17.65 -7.92 7.97
C PRO A 96 17.25 -8.08 6.50
N ALA A 97 16.50 -9.15 6.23
CA ALA A 97 15.67 -9.23 5.04
C ALA A 97 14.49 -8.26 5.16
N LEU A 98 14.04 -7.75 4.02
CA LEU A 98 12.83 -6.94 3.83
C LEU A 98 11.78 -7.75 3.07
N GLU A 99 10.59 -7.20 2.91
CA GLU A 99 9.55 -7.77 2.04
C GLU A 99 10.03 -7.92 0.59
N ASN A 100 10.86 -6.98 0.11
CA ASN A 100 11.45 -6.99 -1.23
C ASN A 100 12.93 -6.63 -1.18
N GLY A 101 13.77 -7.63 -0.92
CA GLY A 101 15.21 -7.46 -0.81
C GLY A 101 15.76 -7.44 0.61
N PHE A 102 16.84 -6.73 0.83
CA PHE A 102 17.52 -6.65 2.12
C PHE A 102 18.27 -5.34 2.25
N PHE A 103 18.74 -5.02 3.45
CA PHE A 103 19.75 -3.98 3.67
C PHE A 103 20.84 -4.44 4.64
N TYR A 104 21.90 -3.68 4.70
CA TYR A 104 22.89 -3.76 5.77
C TYR A 104 23.37 -2.36 6.18
N ASP A 105 23.43 -2.11 7.49
CA ASP A 105 23.94 -0.87 8.06
C ASP A 105 25.41 -1.01 8.37
N VAL A 106 26.25 -0.12 7.85
CA VAL A 106 27.71 -0.20 8.00
C VAL A 106 28.34 1.16 8.28
N MET A 107 29.50 1.12 8.93
CA MET A 107 30.36 2.27 9.12
C MET A 107 31.77 1.91 8.65
N THR A 108 32.32 2.63 7.68
CA THR A 108 33.73 2.48 7.28
C THR A 108 34.65 3.00 8.37
N LYS A 109 35.88 2.51 8.42
CA LYS A 109 36.85 2.87 9.45
C LYS A 109 37.14 4.37 9.51
N ASP A 110 37.13 5.06 8.40
CA ASP A 110 37.39 6.48 8.25
C ASP A 110 36.12 7.34 8.26
N GLY A 111 34.93 6.73 8.41
CA GLY A 111 33.64 7.41 8.40
C GLY A 111 33.17 7.82 7.00
N THR A 112 33.89 7.46 5.94
CA THR A 112 33.48 7.79 4.55
C THR A 112 32.23 6.97 4.17
N ALA A 113 31.18 7.63 3.71
CA ALA A 113 29.96 6.94 3.28
C ALA A 113 30.19 6.18 1.97
N ILE A 114 29.70 4.96 1.88
CA ILE A 114 29.65 4.18 0.65
C ILE A 114 28.57 4.80 -0.24
N SER A 115 28.90 5.01 -1.51
CA SER A 115 28.09 5.73 -2.50
C SER A 115 27.80 4.86 -3.72
N GLU A 116 26.97 5.40 -4.65
CA GLU A 116 26.64 4.73 -5.91
C GLU A 116 27.87 4.35 -6.76
N ASN A 117 28.97 5.10 -6.63
CA ASN A 117 30.23 4.82 -7.32
C ASN A 117 30.86 3.47 -6.92
N ASP A 118 30.52 3.00 -5.71
CA ASP A 118 31.05 1.75 -5.16
C ASP A 118 30.23 0.52 -5.57
N PHE A 119 28.99 0.71 -6.06
CA PHE A 119 28.03 -0.37 -6.26
C PHE A 119 28.55 -1.49 -7.17
N THR A 120 29.12 -1.13 -8.32
CA THR A 120 29.65 -2.13 -9.26
C THR A 120 30.73 -3.00 -8.64
N ARG A 121 31.65 -2.37 -7.87
CA ARG A 121 32.75 -3.07 -7.18
C ARG A 121 32.22 -4.01 -6.09
N ILE A 122 31.19 -3.58 -5.35
CA ILE A 122 30.53 -4.40 -4.32
C ILE A 122 29.79 -5.57 -4.98
N GLU A 123 29.00 -5.32 -6.03
CA GLU A 123 28.28 -6.36 -6.77
C GLU A 123 29.21 -7.41 -7.36
N ASP A 124 30.36 -6.99 -7.93
CA ASP A 124 31.34 -7.90 -8.49
C ASP A 124 31.98 -8.77 -7.40
N LYS A 125 32.29 -8.20 -6.24
CA LYS A 125 32.79 -8.96 -5.09
C LYS A 125 31.75 -9.94 -4.56
N MET A 126 30.50 -9.54 -4.43
CA MET A 126 29.42 -10.45 -4.04
C MET A 126 29.26 -11.61 -5.02
N ARG A 127 29.36 -11.35 -6.35
CA ARG A 127 29.32 -12.41 -7.37
C ARG A 127 30.52 -13.35 -7.29
N GLU A 128 31.71 -12.84 -6.97
CA GLU A 128 32.91 -13.65 -6.73
C GLU A 128 32.70 -14.59 -5.53
N LEU A 129 32.26 -14.05 -4.38
CA LEU A 129 31.98 -14.82 -3.18
C LEU A 129 30.88 -15.86 -3.38
N ALA A 130 29.78 -15.50 -4.05
CA ALA A 130 28.71 -16.44 -4.37
C ALA A 130 29.19 -17.62 -5.22
N LYS A 131 30.14 -17.40 -6.16
CA LYS A 131 30.76 -18.47 -6.97
C LYS A 131 31.65 -19.41 -6.18
N ARG A 132 32.16 -18.98 -5.02
CA ARG A 132 32.96 -19.86 -4.13
C ARG A 132 32.06 -20.91 -3.48
N ASP A 133 30.73 -20.68 -3.44
CA ASP A 133 29.72 -21.59 -2.87
C ASP A 133 30.04 -22.00 -1.43
N GLU A 134 30.42 -21.03 -0.62
CA GLU A 134 30.84 -21.25 0.74
C GLU A 134 29.65 -21.64 1.64
N PRO A 135 29.82 -22.67 2.50
CA PRO A 135 28.76 -23.07 3.43
C PRO A 135 28.49 -21.99 4.46
N ILE A 136 27.19 -21.80 4.78
CA ILE A 136 26.74 -20.92 5.86
C ILE A 136 26.50 -21.76 7.11
N VAL A 137 27.39 -21.66 8.09
CA VAL A 137 27.45 -22.54 9.24
C VAL A 137 27.00 -21.82 10.50
N ARG A 138 25.96 -22.36 11.15
CA ARG A 138 25.50 -21.93 12.45
C ARG A 138 26.43 -22.45 13.55
N ARG A 139 26.73 -21.60 14.52
CA ARG A 139 27.36 -21.96 15.78
C ARG A 139 26.54 -21.40 16.94
N ASP A 140 26.26 -22.25 17.91
CA ASP A 140 25.67 -21.85 19.18
C ASP A 140 26.81 -21.68 20.19
N VAL A 141 27.04 -20.44 20.65
CA VAL A 141 28.19 -20.07 21.49
C VAL A 141 27.74 -19.35 22.76
N ALA A 142 28.53 -19.41 23.82
CA ALA A 142 28.24 -18.63 25.01
C ALA A 142 28.34 -17.12 24.71
N LYS A 143 27.45 -16.31 25.27
CA LYS A 143 27.44 -14.83 25.10
C LYS A 143 28.82 -14.21 25.35
N ALA A 144 29.51 -14.64 26.39
CA ALA A 144 30.84 -14.14 26.73
C ALA A 144 31.91 -14.45 25.67
N ASP A 145 31.84 -15.63 25.04
CA ASP A 145 32.78 -16.03 24.00
C ASP A 145 32.50 -15.25 22.71
N ALA A 146 31.22 -15.11 22.30
CA ALA A 146 30.84 -14.27 21.18
C ALA A 146 31.30 -12.81 21.37
N LEU A 147 31.10 -12.25 22.55
CA LEU A 147 31.55 -10.89 22.86
C LEU A 147 33.07 -10.74 22.70
N LYS A 148 33.82 -11.76 23.14
CA LYS A 148 35.28 -11.80 22.97
C LYS A 148 35.69 -11.86 21.49
N GLU A 149 35.00 -12.70 20.68
CA GLU A 149 35.25 -12.81 19.25
C GLU A 149 34.98 -11.50 18.53
N PHE A 150 33.82 -10.85 18.77
CA PHE A 150 33.46 -9.59 18.11
C PHE A 150 34.34 -8.42 18.59
N LYS A 151 34.78 -8.40 19.84
CA LYS A 151 35.76 -7.40 20.33
C LYS A 151 37.11 -7.56 19.62
N ALA A 152 37.57 -8.79 19.43
CA ALA A 152 38.80 -9.08 18.70
C ALA A 152 38.74 -8.67 17.21
N ASP A 153 37.55 -8.76 16.59
CA ASP A 153 37.26 -8.32 15.20
C ASP A 153 36.96 -6.82 15.09
N GLY A 154 36.96 -6.06 16.23
CA GLY A 154 36.72 -4.62 16.26
C GLY A 154 35.27 -4.20 16.00
N GLN A 155 34.29 -5.09 16.22
CA GLN A 155 32.89 -4.88 15.90
C GLN A 155 32.12 -4.25 17.09
N GLU A 156 32.26 -2.95 17.28
CA GLU A 156 31.74 -2.23 18.48
C GLU A 156 30.17 -2.28 18.50
N TYR A 157 29.49 -2.07 17.39
CA TYR A 157 28.02 -2.11 17.33
C TYR A 157 27.47 -3.51 17.66
N LYS A 158 28.14 -4.59 17.20
CA LYS A 158 27.77 -5.97 17.56
C LYS A 158 28.00 -6.23 19.05
N CYS A 159 29.11 -5.75 19.61
CA CYS A 159 29.39 -5.86 21.05
C CYS A 159 28.32 -5.13 21.88
N GLU A 160 27.96 -3.91 21.50
CA GLU A 160 26.89 -3.17 22.18
C GLU A 160 25.56 -3.89 22.12
N HIS A 161 25.20 -4.45 20.95
CA HIS A 161 23.97 -5.22 20.79
C HIS A 161 23.96 -6.49 21.67
N ILE A 162 25.09 -7.20 21.75
CA ILE A 162 25.23 -8.36 22.63
C ILE A 162 25.06 -7.97 24.11
N ASP A 163 25.70 -6.88 24.54
CA ASP A 163 25.67 -6.47 25.93
C ASP A 163 24.28 -5.99 26.39
N LEU A 164 23.59 -5.18 25.56
CA LEU A 164 22.37 -4.48 25.95
C LEU A 164 21.07 -5.26 25.64
N ASP A 165 21.04 -6.06 24.56
CA ASP A 165 19.79 -6.60 24.04
C ASP A 165 19.68 -8.12 24.18
N LEU A 166 20.77 -8.84 24.49
CA LEU A 166 20.73 -10.28 24.61
C LEU A 166 20.85 -10.72 26.06
N GLU A 167 19.99 -11.68 26.43
CA GLU A 167 20.06 -12.32 27.74
C GLU A 167 21.34 -13.17 27.89
N ASP A 168 21.76 -13.43 29.15
CA ASP A 168 22.87 -14.32 29.41
C ASP A 168 22.51 -15.75 28.98
N GLY A 169 23.50 -16.45 28.42
CA GLY A 169 23.30 -17.81 27.95
C GLY A 169 23.96 -18.10 26.60
N THR A 170 23.30 -18.94 25.83
CA THR A 170 23.77 -19.34 24.49
C THR A 170 23.13 -18.47 23.42
N ILE A 171 23.95 -17.89 22.56
CA ILE A 171 23.53 -17.10 21.42
C ILE A 171 24.04 -17.75 20.13
N SER A 172 23.42 -17.42 19.00
CA SER A 172 23.82 -17.97 17.70
C SER A 172 24.63 -17.00 16.87
N THR A 173 25.66 -17.51 16.21
CA THR A 173 26.44 -16.83 15.19
C THR A 173 26.43 -17.67 13.90
N TYR A 174 26.62 -17.02 12.76
CA TYR A 174 26.72 -17.66 11.47
C TYR A 174 28.02 -17.26 10.78
N THR A 175 28.74 -18.26 10.29
CA THR A 175 30.03 -18.07 9.60
C THR A 175 29.90 -18.52 8.14
N GLN A 176 30.36 -17.69 7.23
CA GLN A 176 30.56 -18.01 5.81
C GLN A 176 31.89 -17.41 5.38
N GLY A 177 32.74 -18.20 4.73
CA GLY A 177 34.09 -17.77 4.38
C GLY A 177 34.84 -17.14 5.55
N ALA A 178 35.31 -15.91 5.36
CA ALA A 178 36.02 -15.12 6.39
C ALA A 178 35.10 -14.24 7.25
N PHE A 179 33.79 -14.29 7.04
CA PHE A 179 32.82 -13.46 7.74
C PHE A 179 32.00 -14.25 8.78
N THR A 180 31.93 -13.72 9.97
CA THR A 180 31.07 -14.22 11.04
C THR A 180 30.14 -13.11 11.50
N ASP A 181 28.83 -13.38 11.57
CA ASP A 181 27.83 -12.44 12.05
C ASP A 181 27.08 -12.96 13.28
N LEU A 182 26.65 -12.01 14.10
CA LEU A 182 25.69 -12.23 15.17
C LEU A 182 24.29 -12.31 14.56
N CYS A 183 23.68 -13.48 14.57
CA CYS A 183 22.43 -13.68 13.88
C CYS A 183 21.60 -14.83 14.47
N ARG A 184 20.28 -14.69 14.47
CA ARG A 184 19.35 -15.76 14.88
C ARG A 184 19.08 -16.79 13.77
N GLY A 185 19.37 -16.44 12.52
CA GLY A 185 19.01 -17.23 11.34
C GLY A 185 17.50 -17.24 11.07
N PRO A 186 17.00 -18.20 10.28
CA PRO A 186 17.78 -19.18 9.52
C PRO A 186 18.42 -18.60 8.25
N HIS A 187 19.31 -19.39 7.63
CA HIS A 187 20.02 -19.05 6.40
C HIS A 187 19.98 -20.18 5.35
N LEU A 188 20.38 -19.86 4.12
CA LEU A 188 20.68 -20.84 3.08
C LEU A 188 21.80 -21.79 3.51
N MET A 189 21.91 -22.94 2.87
CA MET A 189 22.99 -23.89 3.13
C MET A 189 24.36 -23.37 2.69
N SER A 190 24.38 -22.59 1.59
CA SER A 190 25.60 -21.99 1.04
C SER A 190 25.30 -20.72 0.23
N THR A 191 26.35 -19.98 -0.12
CA THR A 191 26.24 -18.73 -0.89
C THR A 191 25.94 -18.96 -2.37
N GLY A 192 26.17 -20.15 -2.90
CA GLY A 192 26.06 -20.47 -4.33
C GLY A 192 24.66 -20.43 -4.94
N ALA A 193 23.61 -20.40 -4.09
CA ALA A 193 22.24 -20.18 -4.56
C ALA A 193 22.01 -18.74 -5.05
N ILE A 194 22.80 -17.75 -4.58
CA ILE A 194 22.65 -16.32 -4.84
C ILE A 194 23.37 -15.96 -6.16
N LYS A 195 22.63 -15.99 -7.29
CA LYS A 195 23.25 -15.86 -8.63
C LYS A 195 23.11 -14.49 -9.26
N ALA A 196 22.04 -13.78 -8.98
CA ALA A 196 21.75 -12.49 -9.57
C ALA A 196 21.68 -11.41 -8.48
N ILE A 197 22.53 -10.39 -8.57
CA ILE A 197 22.80 -9.44 -7.48
C ILE A 197 22.73 -8.03 -8.02
N LYS A 198 22.02 -7.15 -7.29
CA LYS A 198 21.96 -5.71 -7.56
C LYS A 198 21.92 -4.91 -6.26
N ILE A 199 22.82 -3.93 -6.14
CA ILE A 199 22.72 -2.89 -5.12
C ILE A 199 21.82 -1.79 -5.66
N LEU A 200 20.80 -1.40 -4.89
CA LEU A 200 19.76 -0.50 -5.35
C LEU A 200 20.01 0.96 -4.97
N SER A 201 20.40 1.21 -3.71
CA SER A 201 20.58 2.56 -3.18
C SER A 201 21.32 2.54 -1.85
N THR A 202 21.72 3.73 -1.40
CA THR A 202 22.21 3.96 -0.03
C THR A 202 21.40 5.05 0.66
N ALA A 203 21.34 5.00 2.00
CA ALA A 203 20.73 6.03 2.84
C ALA A 203 21.50 6.16 4.15
N GLY A 204 21.42 7.33 4.79
CA GLY A 204 21.90 7.51 6.17
C GLY A 204 20.92 6.85 7.15
N ALA A 205 21.44 6.14 8.14
CA ALA A 205 20.66 5.56 9.22
C ALA A 205 21.35 5.77 10.56
N PHE A 206 20.69 6.40 11.51
CA PHE A 206 21.24 6.56 12.84
C PHE A 206 21.25 5.25 13.61
N TRP A 207 22.35 4.98 14.30
CA TRP A 207 22.46 3.78 15.13
C TRP A 207 21.32 3.71 16.15
N ARG A 208 20.58 2.61 16.16
CA ARG A 208 19.36 2.38 16.97
C ARG A 208 18.25 3.42 16.77
N GLY A 209 18.26 4.15 15.66
CA GLY A 209 17.26 5.18 15.38
C GLY A 209 17.42 6.48 16.18
N ASP A 210 18.51 6.64 16.94
CA ASP A 210 18.77 7.82 17.74
C ASP A 210 19.62 8.84 16.95
N ALA A 211 19.04 9.99 16.61
CA ALA A 211 19.70 11.06 15.88
C ALA A 211 20.92 11.70 16.58
N LYS A 212 21.15 11.37 17.85
CA LYS A 212 22.33 11.82 18.62
C LYS A 212 23.52 10.84 18.53
N ARG A 213 23.31 9.69 17.89
CA ARG A 213 24.30 8.64 17.72
C ARG A 213 24.89 8.65 16.32
N ASP A 214 25.85 7.74 16.07
CA ASP A 214 26.52 7.62 14.79
C ASP A 214 25.54 7.41 13.62
N GLN A 215 25.82 8.08 12.51
CA GLN A 215 25.10 7.91 11.28
C GLN A 215 25.81 6.87 10.40
N LEU A 216 25.24 5.67 10.30
CA LEU A 216 25.71 4.60 9.46
C LEU A 216 25.22 4.78 8.02
N THR A 217 25.90 4.14 7.08
CA THR A 217 25.42 3.98 5.71
C THR A 217 24.59 2.70 5.63
N ARG A 218 23.30 2.84 5.30
CA ARG A 218 22.40 1.73 4.98
C ARG A 218 22.45 1.43 3.51
N ILE A 219 22.85 0.23 3.14
CA ILE A 219 22.99 -0.23 1.75
C ILE A 219 21.84 -1.17 1.45
N TYR A 220 20.97 -0.81 0.49
CA TYR A 220 19.86 -1.62 0.03
C TYR A 220 20.28 -2.48 -1.16
N GLY A 221 19.94 -3.76 -1.11
CA GLY A 221 20.20 -4.70 -2.19
C GLY A 221 19.03 -5.63 -2.48
N ILE A 222 19.06 -6.23 -3.66
CA ILE A 222 18.15 -7.29 -4.06
C ILE A 222 18.91 -8.38 -4.78
N THR A 223 18.48 -9.62 -4.59
CA THR A 223 19.08 -10.79 -5.21
C THR A 223 18.02 -11.78 -5.65
N PHE A 224 18.36 -12.59 -6.66
CA PHE A 224 17.49 -13.63 -7.20
C PHE A 224 18.26 -14.90 -7.51
N PRO A 225 17.58 -16.07 -7.51
CA PRO A 225 18.18 -17.33 -7.93
C PRO A 225 18.57 -17.36 -9.41
N LYS A 226 17.93 -16.53 -10.26
CA LYS A 226 18.13 -16.51 -11.71
C LYS A 226 18.26 -15.07 -12.23
N LYS A 227 19.18 -14.87 -13.19
CA LYS A 227 19.40 -13.55 -13.80
C LYS A 227 18.13 -12.99 -14.45
N LYS A 228 17.34 -13.82 -15.16
CA LYS A 228 16.07 -13.40 -15.78
C LYS A 228 15.13 -12.72 -14.77
N MET A 229 15.03 -13.24 -13.55
CA MET A 229 14.17 -12.67 -12.51
C MET A 229 14.65 -11.28 -12.06
N LEU A 230 15.97 -11.10 -11.96
CA LEU A 230 16.54 -9.78 -11.66
C LEU A 230 16.27 -8.79 -12.81
N ASP A 231 16.46 -9.21 -14.06
CA ASP A 231 16.24 -8.36 -15.24
C ASP A 231 14.76 -7.91 -15.30
N GLU A 232 13.80 -8.81 -15.07
CA GLU A 232 12.37 -8.52 -14.97
C GLU A 232 12.06 -7.54 -13.84
N TYR A 233 12.66 -7.73 -12.67
CA TYR A 233 12.52 -6.85 -11.53
C TYR A 233 13.06 -5.43 -11.81
N LEU A 234 14.21 -5.31 -12.46
CA LEU A 234 14.79 -4.02 -12.82
C LEU A 234 13.93 -3.27 -13.84
N VAL A 235 13.36 -3.98 -14.82
CA VAL A 235 12.39 -3.39 -15.77
C VAL A 235 11.16 -2.88 -15.01
N MET A 236 10.63 -3.67 -14.08
CA MET A 236 9.50 -3.25 -13.22
C MET A 236 9.84 -2.00 -12.40
N LEU A 237 11.04 -1.91 -11.81
CA LEU A 237 11.47 -0.73 -11.06
C LEU A 237 11.58 0.52 -11.94
N GLU A 238 12.11 0.39 -13.16
CA GLU A 238 12.18 1.51 -14.10
C GLU A 238 10.78 1.98 -14.54
N GLU A 239 9.87 1.05 -14.81
CA GLU A 239 8.47 1.38 -15.07
C GLU A 239 7.80 2.04 -13.86
N ALA A 240 8.08 1.57 -12.63
CA ALA A 240 7.59 2.20 -11.40
C ALA A 240 8.05 3.66 -11.29
N LYS A 241 9.33 3.95 -11.57
CA LYS A 241 9.87 5.33 -11.56
C LYS A 241 9.20 6.23 -12.60
N LYS A 242 8.93 5.70 -13.80
CA LYS A 242 8.23 6.45 -14.87
C LYS A 242 6.80 6.78 -14.47
N ARG A 243 6.14 5.89 -13.72
CA ARG A 243 4.74 5.99 -13.29
C ARG A 243 4.57 6.71 -11.95
N ASP A 244 5.64 7.13 -11.27
CA ASP A 244 5.57 7.80 -9.97
C ASP A 244 4.59 8.96 -9.99
N HIS A 245 3.55 8.87 -9.14
CA HIS A 245 2.47 9.86 -9.07
C HIS A 245 2.96 11.28 -8.74
N ARG A 246 4.11 11.42 -8.04
CA ARG A 246 4.71 12.73 -7.72
C ARG A 246 5.25 13.40 -8.98
N LYS A 247 5.88 12.63 -9.86
CA LYS A 247 6.39 13.09 -11.15
C LYS A 247 5.24 13.44 -12.09
N ILE A 248 4.34 12.48 -12.31
CA ILE A 248 3.19 12.65 -13.21
C ILE A 248 2.26 13.76 -12.70
N GLY A 249 1.99 13.80 -11.40
CA GLY A 249 1.16 14.84 -10.79
C GLY A 249 1.72 16.25 -10.98
N LYS A 250 3.05 16.40 -10.95
CA LYS A 250 3.73 17.66 -11.28
C LYS A 250 3.63 17.99 -12.78
N GLU A 251 3.86 17.01 -13.66
CA GLU A 251 3.77 17.20 -15.13
C GLU A 251 2.34 17.59 -15.56
N MET A 252 1.33 16.98 -14.94
CA MET A 252 -0.09 17.25 -15.21
C MET A 252 -0.67 18.40 -14.37
N GLU A 253 0.11 19.02 -13.48
CA GLU A 253 -0.32 20.12 -12.61
C GLU A 253 -1.51 19.74 -11.70
N LEU A 254 -1.46 18.53 -11.09
CA LEU A 254 -2.57 18.00 -10.29
C LEU A 254 -2.52 18.45 -8.83
N PHE A 255 -1.34 18.41 -8.20
CA PHE A 255 -1.15 18.75 -6.79
C PHE A 255 0.26 19.22 -6.50
N MET A 256 0.44 19.82 -5.33
CA MET A 256 1.75 20.23 -4.81
C MET A 256 1.82 20.09 -3.29
N PHE A 257 3.04 20.09 -2.78
CA PHE A 257 3.34 20.25 -1.36
C PHE A 257 4.12 21.55 -1.15
N SER A 258 3.86 22.22 -0.04
CA SER A 258 4.55 23.45 0.34
C SER A 258 5.08 23.34 1.76
N GLU A 259 6.35 23.64 1.99
CA GLU A 259 6.93 23.68 3.34
C GLU A 259 6.25 24.72 4.23
N ARG A 260 5.75 25.82 3.65
CA ARG A 260 5.02 26.86 4.39
C ARG A 260 3.65 26.38 4.90
N VAL A 261 3.00 25.49 4.16
CA VAL A 261 1.73 24.87 4.58
C VAL A 261 1.98 23.77 5.60
N GLY A 262 3.03 22.98 5.38
CA GLY A 262 3.44 21.90 6.26
C GLY A 262 3.61 20.55 5.56
N LYS A 263 4.41 19.68 6.16
CA LYS A 263 4.71 18.36 5.63
C LYS A 263 3.48 17.46 5.68
N GLY A 264 3.22 16.73 4.60
CA GLY A 264 2.10 15.79 4.51
C GLY A 264 0.73 16.46 4.35
N LEU A 265 0.68 17.73 3.96
CA LEU A 265 -0.54 18.48 3.69
C LEU A 265 -0.60 18.81 2.18
N PRO A 266 -1.27 17.99 1.37
CA PRO A 266 -1.34 18.20 -0.08
C PRO A 266 -2.22 19.39 -0.43
N ILE A 267 -1.79 20.17 -1.41
CA ILE A 267 -2.57 21.23 -2.05
C ILE A 267 -3.01 20.71 -3.41
N TRP A 268 -4.31 20.61 -3.63
CA TRP A 268 -4.86 20.27 -4.93
C TRP A 268 -4.89 21.50 -5.84
N LEU A 269 -4.23 21.40 -6.99
CA LEU A 269 -4.25 22.44 -8.01
C LEU A 269 -5.55 22.37 -8.83
N PRO A 270 -5.91 23.35 -9.65
CA PRO A 270 -7.18 23.36 -10.37
C PRO A 270 -7.51 22.06 -11.11
N LYS A 271 -6.54 21.48 -11.83
CA LYS A 271 -6.73 20.24 -12.57
C LYS A 271 -6.90 19.02 -11.64
N GLY A 272 -6.14 18.97 -10.56
CA GLY A 272 -6.31 17.92 -9.56
C GLY A 272 -7.62 18.04 -8.79
N THR A 273 -8.09 19.27 -8.56
CA THR A 273 -9.41 19.52 -7.97
C THR A 273 -10.52 19.00 -8.90
N GLU A 274 -10.43 19.26 -10.20
CA GLU A 274 -11.37 18.76 -11.19
C GLU A 274 -11.41 17.22 -11.22
N LEU A 275 -10.22 16.58 -11.26
CA LEU A 275 -10.10 15.13 -11.17
C LEU A 275 -10.83 14.58 -9.93
N ARG A 276 -10.55 15.18 -8.77
CA ARG A 276 -11.12 14.79 -7.48
C ARG A 276 -12.64 14.95 -7.45
N LEU A 277 -13.17 16.08 -7.94
CA LEU A 277 -14.61 16.33 -7.99
C LEU A 277 -15.33 15.32 -8.86
N ARG A 278 -14.75 14.92 -10.00
CA ARG A 278 -15.33 13.90 -10.88
C ARG A 278 -15.38 12.52 -10.23
N LEU A 279 -14.34 12.15 -9.50
CA LEU A 279 -14.36 10.91 -8.71
C LEU A 279 -15.48 10.95 -7.67
N GLN A 280 -15.62 12.06 -6.96
CA GLN A 280 -16.68 12.24 -5.97
C GLN A 280 -18.07 12.21 -6.62
N ASP A 281 -18.28 12.88 -7.74
CA ASP A 281 -19.57 12.93 -8.42
C ASP A 281 -19.99 11.56 -8.96
N MET A 282 -19.04 10.80 -9.47
CA MET A 282 -19.30 9.43 -9.90
C MET A 282 -19.77 8.57 -8.71
N LEU A 283 -19.06 8.60 -7.59
CA LEU A 283 -19.43 7.81 -6.42
C LEU A 283 -20.72 8.30 -5.77
N ARG A 284 -20.99 9.63 -5.72
CA ARG A 284 -22.26 10.19 -5.27
C ARG A 284 -23.46 9.65 -6.04
N LYS A 285 -23.32 9.52 -7.38
CA LYS A 285 -24.38 8.97 -8.21
C LYS A 285 -24.67 7.52 -7.84
N ILE A 286 -23.64 6.70 -7.67
CA ILE A 286 -23.77 5.31 -7.22
C ILE A 286 -24.42 5.27 -5.82
N GLN A 287 -23.89 6.00 -4.86
CA GLN A 287 -24.39 6.06 -3.48
C GLN A 287 -25.87 6.45 -3.42
N LYS A 288 -26.27 7.45 -4.20
CA LYS A 288 -27.68 7.88 -4.25
C LYS A 288 -28.63 6.77 -4.68
N ARG A 289 -28.23 5.93 -5.67
CA ARG A 289 -29.01 4.77 -6.13
C ARG A 289 -29.12 3.69 -5.06
N TYR A 290 -28.07 3.54 -4.24
CA TYR A 290 -28.06 2.62 -3.10
C TYR A 290 -28.70 3.21 -1.82
N GLY A 291 -29.34 4.39 -1.92
CA GLY A 291 -30.12 5.01 -0.85
C GLY A 291 -29.27 5.68 0.25
N TYR A 292 -28.04 6.09 -0.06
CA TYR A 292 -27.22 6.87 0.87
C TYR A 292 -27.65 8.34 0.91
N GLN A 293 -27.59 8.91 2.10
CA GLN A 293 -27.82 10.32 2.38
C GLN A 293 -26.49 10.99 2.70
N GLU A 294 -26.13 12.05 1.98
CA GLU A 294 -24.87 12.76 2.19
C GLU A 294 -24.99 13.76 3.34
N VAL A 295 -23.98 13.80 4.19
CA VAL A 295 -23.82 14.76 5.28
C VAL A 295 -22.48 15.48 5.18
N ILE A 296 -22.31 16.58 5.88
CA ILE A 296 -21.05 17.31 6.02
C ILE A 296 -20.85 17.58 7.51
N THR A 297 -19.73 17.10 8.05
CA THR A 297 -19.39 17.26 9.47
C THR A 297 -18.18 18.19 9.65
N PRO A 298 -18.07 18.88 10.80
CA PRO A 298 -16.95 19.79 11.04
C PRO A 298 -15.61 19.04 11.10
N HIS A 299 -14.53 19.77 10.81
CA HIS A 299 -13.16 19.24 10.84
C HIS A 299 -12.61 19.05 12.26
N ILE A 300 -13.20 19.73 13.23
CA ILE A 300 -12.87 19.65 14.65
C ILE A 300 -14.09 19.17 15.44
N GLY A 301 -13.84 18.53 16.56
CA GLY A 301 -14.87 18.12 17.51
C GLY A 301 -14.34 18.23 18.93
N SER A 302 -15.26 18.29 19.91
CA SER A 302 -14.89 18.22 21.32
C SER A 302 -14.05 16.97 21.58
N LYS A 303 -12.99 17.09 22.38
CA LYS A 303 -12.16 15.95 22.82
C LYS A 303 -13.00 14.83 23.42
N ASN A 304 -14.07 15.17 24.15
CA ASN A 304 -14.97 14.19 24.77
C ASN A 304 -15.66 13.28 23.74
N LEU A 305 -15.96 13.77 22.54
CA LEU A 305 -16.49 12.95 21.44
C LEU A 305 -15.54 11.77 21.12
N TYR A 306 -14.23 12.04 21.08
CA TYR A 306 -13.20 11.05 20.77
C TYR A 306 -12.81 10.20 21.99
N VAL A 307 -13.02 10.67 23.20
CA VAL A 307 -12.93 9.87 24.43
C VAL A 307 -14.10 8.87 24.47
N THR A 308 -15.33 9.32 24.20
CA THR A 308 -16.51 8.46 24.15
C THR A 308 -16.35 7.36 23.12
N SER A 309 -15.90 7.67 21.93
CA SER A 309 -15.69 6.69 20.87
C SER A 309 -14.49 5.76 21.09
N GLY A 310 -13.59 6.07 22.02
CA GLY A 310 -12.36 5.32 22.27
C GLY A 310 -11.16 5.71 21.38
N HIS A 311 -11.38 6.55 20.36
CA HIS A 311 -10.30 6.95 19.44
C HIS A 311 -9.16 7.69 20.14
N TYR A 312 -9.45 8.50 21.15
CA TYR A 312 -8.43 9.23 21.90
C TYR A 312 -7.46 8.29 22.62
N ALA A 313 -7.95 7.21 23.22
CA ALA A 313 -7.12 6.23 23.92
C ALA A 313 -6.26 5.40 22.96
N HIS A 314 -6.81 4.97 21.82
CA HIS A 314 -6.15 4.05 20.90
C HIS A 314 -5.28 4.75 19.85
N TYR A 315 -5.65 5.95 19.40
CA TYR A 315 -4.95 6.70 18.35
C TYR A 315 -4.32 8.00 18.86
N GLY A 316 -4.28 8.26 20.17
CA GLY A 316 -3.78 9.53 20.72
C GLY A 316 -2.36 9.87 20.32
N LYS A 317 -1.50 8.85 20.10
CA LYS A 317 -0.10 9.02 19.64
C LYS A 317 0.01 9.40 18.17
N ASP A 318 -0.96 8.96 17.36
CA ASP A 318 -1.03 9.19 15.92
C ASP A 318 -2.05 10.29 15.56
N SER A 319 -2.54 11.03 16.56
CA SER A 319 -3.42 12.18 16.40
C SER A 319 -2.67 13.49 16.64
N PHE A 320 -3.14 14.56 16.01
CA PHE A 320 -2.73 15.90 16.43
C PHE A 320 -3.15 16.13 17.88
N GLN A 321 -2.30 16.83 18.66
CA GLN A 321 -2.60 17.14 20.05
C GLN A 321 -3.86 17.99 20.16
N PRO A 322 -4.62 17.91 21.28
CA PRO A 322 -5.78 18.74 21.49
C PRO A 322 -5.49 20.24 21.34
N ILE A 323 -6.42 20.95 20.75
CA ILE A 323 -6.41 22.40 20.61
C ILE A 323 -7.06 22.97 21.88
N HIS A 324 -6.30 23.75 22.64
CA HIS A 324 -6.80 24.47 23.80
C HIS A 324 -7.43 25.79 23.35
N THR A 325 -8.58 26.10 23.92
CA THR A 325 -9.26 27.39 23.73
C THR A 325 -8.95 28.35 24.89
N PRO A 326 -9.38 29.62 24.81
CA PRO A 326 -9.28 30.52 25.95
C PRO A 326 -10.12 30.10 27.19
N GLU A 327 -11.09 29.20 27.03
CA GLU A 327 -11.88 28.63 28.13
C GLU A 327 -11.08 27.47 28.77
N GLU A 328 -10.94 27.45 30.11
CA GLU A 328 -10.01 26.56 30.82
C GLU A 328 -10.31 25.06 30.63
N ASP A 329 -11.56 24.65 30.47
CA ASP A 329 -11.97 23.25 30.38
C ASP A 329 -12.42 22.84 28.98
N GLU A 330 -12.13 23.65 27.96
CA GLU A 330 -12.57 23.40 26.60
C GLU A 330 -11.43 22.98 25.70
N GLU A 331 -11.48 21.73 25.24
CA GLU A 331 -10.49 21.15 24.31
C GLU A 331 -11.18 20.60 23.06
N TYR A 332 -10.64 20.93 21.90
CA TYR A 332 -11.04 20.38 20.60
C TYR A 332 -9.93 19.54 20.00
N MET A 333 -10.31 18.65 19.11
CA MET A 333 -9.37 17.85 18.30
C MET A 333 -9.70 17.96 16.82
N LEU A 334 -8.69 17.93 15.98
CA LEU A 334 -8.85 17.59 14.57
C LEU A 334 -9.36 16.15 14.48
N LYS A 335 -10.46 15.92 13.76
CA LYS A 335 -11.07 14.59 13.67
C LYS A 335 -10.12 13.58 13.03
N PRO A 336 -9.78 12.46 13.71
CA PRO A 336 -8.97 11.40 13.13
C PRO A 336 -9.81 10.42 12.28
N MET A 337 -11.13 10.43 12.50
CA MET A 337 -12.15 9.62 11.82
C MET A 337 -13.50 10.33 11.80
N ASN A 338 -14.40 9.93 10.88
CA ASN A 338 -15.73 10.55 10.73
C ASN A 338 -16.81 9.83 11.56
N CYS A 339 -16.61 8.57 11.94
CA CYS A 339 -17.60 7.74 12.62
C CYS A 339 -18.21 8.35 13.88
N PRO A 340 -17.47 9.05 14.78
CA PRO A 340 -18.09 9.65 15.96
C PRO A 340 -19.14 10.72 15.61
N HIS A 341 -18.87 11.52 14.56
CA HIS A 341 -19.82 12.52 14.09
C HIS A 341 -21.07 11.89 13.48
N HIS A 342 -20.93 10.77 12.76
CA HIS A 342 -22.07 10.06 12.19
C HIS A 342 -22.94 9.40 13.27
N CYS A 343 -22.37 8.99 14.39
CA CYS A 343 -23.14 8.55 15.57
C CYS A 343 -24.02 9.69 16.10
N GLU A 344 -23.51 10.92 16.18
CA GLU A 344 -24.29 12.09 16.54
C GLU A 344 -25.42 12.41 15.54
N VAL A 345 -25.14 12.23 14.22
CA VAL A 345 -26.18 12.37 13.18
C VAL A 345 -27.26 11.31 13.33
N PHE A 346 -26.95 10.09 13.74
CA PHE A 346 -27.96 9.08 14.05
C PHE A 346 -28.80 9.50 15.25
N ALA A 347 -28.16 9.98 16.31
CA ALA A 347 -28.77 10.31 17.60
C ALA A 347 -29.63 11.59 17.60
N TRP A 348 -29.53 12.46 16.57
CA TRP A 348 -30.17 13.77 16.59
C TRP A 348 -31.71 13.75 16.69
N LYS A 349 -32.35 12.61 16.36
CA LYS A 349 -33.78 12.37 16.54
C LYS A 349 -34.08 10.92 16.90
N PRO A 350 -35.22 10.64 17.59
CA PRO A 350 -35.64 9.26 17.82
C PRO A 350 -35.78 8.47 16.51
N ARG A 351 -35.36 7.21 16.54
CA ARG A 351 -35.45 6.30 15.41
C ARG A 351 -36.35 5.11 15.71
N SER A 352 -36.96 4.54 14.67
CA SER A 352 -37.70 3.29 14.73
C SER A 352 -37.09 2.27 13.79
N TYR A 353 -37.48 0.99 13.93
CA TYR A 353 -37.06 -0.06 13.01
C TYR A 353 -37.39 0.21 11.53
N LYS A 354 -38.40 1.08 11.26
CA LYS A 354 -38.79 1.51 9.91
C LYS A 354 -37.80 2.51 9.30
N ASP A 355 -36.99 3.18 10.11
CA ASP A 355 -35.96 4.12 9.66
C ASP A 355 -34.67 3.41 9.29
N LEU A 356 -34.57 2.09 9.53
CA LEU A 356 -33.37 1.28 9.29
C LEU A 356 -33.54 0.34 8.09
N PRO A 357 -32.52 0.17 7.24
CA PRO A 357 -31.15 0.69 7.40
C PRO A 357 -31.05 2.18 7.07
N LEU A 358 -30.36 2.94 7.91
CA LEU A 358 -29.99 4.34 7.67
C LEU A 358 -28.57 4.38 7.11
N ARG A 359 -28.39 4.87 5.90
CA ARG A 359 -27.09 4.94 5.21
C ARG A 359 -26.65 6.40 5.10
N ILE A 360 -25.57 6.77 5.80
CA ILE A 360 -25.02 8.12 5.85
C ILE A 360 -23.65 8.10 5.17
N ALA A 361 -23.41 9.01 4.22
CA ALA A 361 -22.14 9.12 3.51
C ALA A 361 -21.56 10.52 3.62
N GLU A 362 -20.24 10.61 3.60
CA GLU A 362 -19.50 11.88 3.60
C GLU A 362 -18.17 11.73 2.84
N PHE A 363 -17.81 12.72 2.04
CA PHE A 363 -16.40 12.91 1.67
C PHE A 363 -15.73 13.69 2.80
N GLY A 364 -15.41 12.97 3.87
CA GLY A 364 -14.94 13.54 5.13
C GLY A 364 -13.43 13.66 5.19
N THR A 365 -12.92 14.88 5.40
CA THR A 365 -11.47 15.08 5.60
C THR A 365 -11.12 14.79 7.05
N VAL A 366 -10.12 13.91 7.23
CA VAL A 366 -9.59 13.48 8.51
C VAL A 366 -8.10 13.79 8.63
N TYR A 367 -7.58 13.80 9.85
CA TYR A 367 -6.23 14.24 10.17
C TYR A 367 -5.52 13.23 11.05
N ARG A 368 -4.33 12.81 10.64
CA ARG A 368 -3.47 11.90 11.41
C ARG A 368 -2.05 12.41 11.46
N TYR A 369 -1.43 12.35 12.62
CA TYR A 369 -0.05 12.81 12.79
C TYR A 369 0.92 11.70 12.39
N GLU A 370 1.05 11.49 11.08
CA GLU A 370 2.06 10.59 10.53
C GLU A 370 3.48 11.14 10.76
N LYS A 371 4.43 10.28 11.13
CA LYS A 371 5.82 10.69 11.32
C LYS A 371 6.43 11.17 10.00
N SER A 372 7.32 12.17 10.08
CA SER A 372 7.88 12.78 8.86
C SER A 372 8.62 11.80 7.93
N GLY A 373 9.25 10.76 8.50
CA GLY A 373 9.93 9.73 7.70
C GLY A 373 9.01 8.73 6.99
N GLU A 374 7.73 8.73 7.32
CA GLU A 374 6.72 7.84 6.74
C GLU A 374 5.94 8.51 5.62
N LEU A 375 6.02 9.83 5.51
CA LEU A 375 5.27 10.59 4.50
C LEU A 375 5.77 10.28 3.09
N HIS A 376 4.83 9.98 2.16
CA HIS A 376 5.18 9.64 0.79
C HIS A 376 4.13 10.13 -0.22
N GLY A 377 4.40 11.25 -0.88
CA GLY A 377 3.50 11.85 -1.88
C GLY A 377 2.05 11.90 -1.37
N LEU A 378 1.09 11.47 -2.19
CA LEU A 378 -0.32 11.34 -1.82
C LEU A 378 -0.66 10.01 -1.13
N THR A 379 0.24 9.01 -1.13
CA THR A 379 -0.06 7.69 -0.55
C THR A 379 -0.04 7.68 0.97
N ARG A 380 0.74 8.57 1.60
CA ARG A 380 0.81 8.73 3.04
C ARG A 380 0.94 10.20 3.43
N VAL A 381 -0.14 10.76 3.91
CA VAL A 381 -0.33 12.20 4.18
C VAL A 381 -0.91 12.42 5.58
N ARG A 382 -0.87 13.66 6.08
CA ARG A 382 -1.42 14.05 7.39
C ARG A 382 -2.86 14.56 7.31
N SER A 383 -3.32 14.96 6.15
CA SER A 383 -4.70 15.36 5.88
C SER A 383 -5.18 14.65 4.63
N PHE A 384 -6.26 13.89 4.73
CA PHE A 384 -6.82 13.14 3.61
C PHE A 384 -8.33 13.05 3.71
N THR A 385 -8.98 12.87 2.57
CA THR A 385 -10.43 12.80 2.47
C THR A 385 -10.86 11.37 2.21
N GLN A 386 -11.67 10.81 3.11
CA GLN A 386 -12.27 9.50 2.93
C GLN A 386 -13.63 9.62 2.24
N ASP A 387 -13.93 8.68 1.36
CA ASP A 387 -15.28 8.42 0.84
C ASP A 387 -16.05 7.57 1.85
N ASP A 388 -16.17 8.10 3.04
CA ASP A 388 -16.61 7.40 4.23
C ASP A 388 -18.13 7.30 4.29
N ALA A 389 -18.63 6.15 4.69
CA ALA A 389 -20.04 6.02 5.00
C ALA A 389 -20.28 5.02 6.13
N HIS A 390 -21.36 5.25 6.84
CA HIS A 390 -21.79 4.45 7.96
C HIS A 390 -23.26 4.04 7.77
N ILE A 391 -23.49 2.74 7.87
CA ILE A 391 -24.81 2.14 7.75
C ILE A 391 -25.23 1.70 9.14
N PHE A 392 -26.30 2.29 9.65
CA PHE A 392 -26.92 1.85 10.90
C PHE A 392 -28.08 0.94 10.54
N CYS A 393 -28.02 -0.30 10.98
CA CYS A 393 -28.98 -1.32 10.61
C CYS A 393 -29.36 -2.23 11.77
N ARG A 394 -30.40 -3.02 11.58
CA ARG A 394 -30.78 -4.07 12.53
C ARG A 394 -29.87 -5.29 12.34
N PRO A 395 -29.64 -6.14 13.35
CA PRO A 395 -28.78 -7.32 13.23
C PRO A 395 -29.12 -8.20 12.03
N GLU A 396 -30.40 -8.45 11.76
CA GLU A 396 -30.84 -9.26 10.62
C GLU A 396 -30.61 -8.62 9.25
N GLN A 397 -30.28 -7.32 9.18
CA GLN A 397 -29.96 -6.60 7.95
C GLN A 397 -28.47 -6.59 7.63
N VAL A 398 -27.61 -6.90 8.60
CA VAL A 398 -26.13 -6.78 8.49
C VAL A 398 -25.59 -7.48 7.25
N LYS A 399 -25.98 -8.73 7.04
CA LYS A 399 -25.51 -9.54 5.91
C LYS A 399 -25.86 -8.88 4.56
N ASN A 400 -27.12 -8.49 4.37
CA ASN A 400 -27.57 -7.88 3.13
C ASN A 400 -26.90 -6.52 2.86
N GLU A 401 -26.74 -5.69 3.90
CA GLU A 401 -26.04 -4.43 3.77
C GLU A 401 -24.55 -4.62 3.45
N PHE A 402 -23.92 -5.61 4.05
CA PHE A 402 -22.53 -5.96 3.77
C PHE A 402 -22.33 -6.40 2.32
N LEU A 403 -23.20 -7.27 1.78
CA LEU A 403 -23.17 -7.71 0.40
C LEU A 403 -23.35 -6.53 -0.58
N ARG A 404 -24.28 -5.61 -0.30
CA ARG A 404 -24.48 -4.38 -1.09
C ARG A 404 -23.24 -3.48 -1.12
N VAL A 405 -22.52 -3.38 -0.02
CA VAL A 405 -21.26 -2.63 0.04
C VAL A 405 -20.19 -3.31 -0.81
N MET A 406 -20.10 -4.64 -0.78
CA MET A 406 -19.18 -5.38 -1.64
C MET A 406 -19.46 -5.10 -3.13
N ASP A 407 -20.73 -5.05 -3.52
CA ASP A 407 -21.11 -4.72 -4.92
C ASP A 407 -20.63 -3.33 -5.33
N ILE A 408 -20.77 -2.31 -4.46
CA ILE A 408 -20.26 -0.96 -4.72
C ILE A 408 -18.74 -0.95 -4.89
N ILE A 409 -17.99 -1.67 -4.04
CA ILE A 409 -16.53 -1.72 -4.10
C ILE A 409 -16.07 -2.42 -5.38
N GLN A 410 -16.64 -3.59 -5.70
CA GLN A 410 -16.31 -4.33 -6.91
C GLN A 410 -16.62 -3.52 -8.18
N ALA A 411 -17.72 -2.81 -8.17
CA ALA A 411 -18.10 -1.92 -9.25
C ALA A 411 -17.09 -0.78 -9.45
N VAL A 412 -16.66 -0.14 -8.38
CA VAL A 412 -15.59 0.89 -8.42
C VAL A 412 -14.31 0.30 -9.03
N PHE A 413 -13.89 -0.90 -8.60
CA PHE A 413 -12.68 -1.53 -9.15
C PHE A 413 -12.82 -1.85 -10.64
N THR A 414 -13.98 -2.31 -11.08
CA THR A 414 -14.28 -2.56 -12.51
C THR A 414 -14.18 -1.29 -13.34
N ILE A 415 -14.74 -0.17 -12.88
CA ILE A 415 -14.71 1.13 -13.55
C ILE A 415 -13.26 1.59 -13.81
N PHE A 416 -12.36 1.34 -12.85
CA PHE A 416 -10.96 1.74 -12.95
C PHE A 416 -10.03 0.62 -13.43
N GLN A 417 -10.60 -0.52 -13.86
CA GLN A 417 -9.85 -1.68 -14.38
C GLN A 417 -8.84 -2.27 -13.38
N PHE A 418 -9.16 -2.20 -12.09
CA PHE A 418 -8.44 -2.92 -11.05
C PHE A 418 -8.91 -4.38 -11.02
N ASN A 419 -8.52 -5.16 -12.04
CA ASN A 419 -9.02 -6.52 -12.23
C ASN A 419 -8.29 -7.56 -11.36
N ASP A 420 -7.10 -7.23 -10.84
CA ASP A 420 -6.32 -8.09 -9.95
C ASP A 420 -6.35 -7.51 -8.54
N PHE A 421 -7.23 -8.05 -7.71
CA PHE A 421 -7.31 -7.72 -6.29
C PHE A 421 -7.42 -8.98 -5.43
N GLU A 422 -6.91 -8.90 -4.23
CA GLU A 422 -7.02 -9.92 -3.20
C GLU A 422 -7.91 -9.40 -2.08
N ALA A 423 -8.80 -10.23 -1.57
CA ALA A 423 -9.58 -9.91 -0.40
C ALA A 423 -8.88 -10.46 0.86
N GLN A 424 -8.86 -9.66 1.92
CA GLN A 424 -8.27 -10.04 3.20
C GLN A 424 -9.27 -9.81 4.32
N ILE A 425 -9.66 -10.89 5.02
CA ILE A 425 -10.46 -10.83 6.23
C ILE A 425 -9.50 -10.65 7.40
N SER A 426 -9.58 -9.50 8.06
CA SER A 426 -8.76 -9.16 9.22
C SER A 426 -9.55 -9.42 10.50
N LEU A 427 -9.14 -10.43 11.26
CA LEU A 427 -9.76 -10.88 12.50
C LEU A 427 -8.95 -10.42 13.71
N ARG A 428 -9.54 -10.49 14.91
CA ARG A 428 -8.84 -10.18 16.16
C ARG A 428 -7.70 -11.17 16.42
N ASP A 429 -6.71 -10.73 17.21
CA ASP A 429 -5.64 -11.61 17.71
C ASP A 429 -6.15 -12.45 18.88
N PRO A 430 -6.29 -13.76 18.74
CA PRO A 430 -6.77 -14.62 19.81
C PRO A 430 -5.81 -14.71 21.02
N LYS A 431 -4.54 -14.26 20.83
CA LYS A 431 -3.53 -14.25 21.89
C LYS A 431 -3.42 -12.91 22.63
N ASN A 432 -4.04 -11.84 22.09
CA ASN A 432 -3.96 -10.50 22.64
C ASN A 432 -5.31 -9.77 22.53
N THR A 433 -6.29 -10.29 23.28
CA THR A 433 -7.68 -9.77 23.23
C THR A 433 -7.85 -8.42 23.93
N GLU A 434 -6.96 -8.02 24.83
CA GLU A 434 -7.02 -6.74 25.56
C GLU A 434 -6.95 -5.51 24.64
N LYS A 435 -6.47 -5.68 23.42
CA LYS A 435 -6.38 -4.64 22.38
C LYS A 435 -7.75 -4.27 21.80
N TYR A 436 -8.77 -5.11 21.99
CA TYR A 436 -10.06 -5.00 21.35
C TYR A 436 -11.16 -4.68 22.37
N ILE A 437 -12.16 -3.89 21.95
CA ILE A 437 -13.32 -3.56 22.77
C ILE A 437 -14.52 -4.46 22.44
N GLY A 438 -15.41 -4.69 23.41
CA GLY A 438 -16.60 -5.55 23.26
C GLY A 438 -16.43 -6.94 23.84
N SER A 439 -17.50 -7.73 23.85
CA SER A 439 -17.50 -9.11 24.35
C SER A 439 -17.06 -10.11 23.29
N ASP A 440 -16.64 -11.30 23.72
CA ASP A 440 -16.21 -12.37 22.81
C ASP A 440 -17.34 -12.82 21.89
N GLU A 441 -18.58 -12.88 22.40
CA GLU A 441 -19.75 -13.28 21.62
C GLU A 441 -20.00 -12.31 20.44
N VAL A 442 -19.89 -11.02 20.68
CA VAL A 442 -20.05 -9.97 19.66
C VAL A 442 -18.97 -10.09 18.58
N TRP A 443 -17.74 -10.39 18.99
CA TRP A 443 -16.63 -10.62 18.04
C TRP A 443 -16.85 -11.87 17.21
N GLU A 444 -17.23 -13.00 17.81
CA GLU A 444 -17.51 -14.26 17.10
C GLU A 444 -18.63 -14.08 16.07
N GLU A 445 -19.72 -13.41 16.43
CA GLU A 445 -20.82 -13.13 15.53
C GLU A 445 -20.37 -12.24 14.34
N SER A 446 -19.62 -11.18 14.64
CA SER A 446 -19.12 -10.24 13.61
C SER A 446 -18.13 -10.91 12.65
N GLU A 447 -17.20 -11.70 13.18
CA GLU A 447 -16.18 -12.41 12.39
C GLU A 447 -16.84 -13.45 11.49
N GLN A 448 -17.80 -14.22 12.03
CA GLN A 448 -18.54 -15.20 11.25
C GLN A 448 -19.39 -14.56 10.13
N ALA A 449 -20.04 -13.42 10.41
CA ALA A 449 -20.84 -12.70 9.43
C ALA A 449 -20.02 -12.28 8.20
N ILE A 450 -18.78 -11.79 8.40
CA ILE A 450 -17.88 -11.41 7.30
C ILE A 450 -17.45 -12.64 6.51
N ILE A 451 -17.07 -13.73 7.18
CA ILE A 451 -16.63 -14.97 6.53
C ILE A 451 -17.77 -15.53 5.65
N ASP A 452 -19.00 -15.56 6.18
CA ASP A 452 -20.15 -16.08 5.45
C ASP A 452 -20.53 -15.19 4.25
N ALA A 453 -20.43 -13.87 4.38
CA ALA A 453 -20.66 -12.95 3.28
C ALA A 453 -19.63 -13.13 2.15
N CYS A 454 -18.35 -13.30 2.47
CA CYS A 454 -17.31 -13.57 1.46
C CYS A 454 -17.57 -14.91 0.74
N ARG A 455 -17.95 -15.94 1.50
CA ARG A 455 -18.28 -17.25 0.92
C ARG A 455 -19.49 -17.19 -0.02
N GLU A 456 -20.52 -16.45 0.34
CA GLU A 456 -21.71 -16.27 -0.50
C GLU A 456 -21.42 -15.57 -1.82
N LYS A 457 -20.53 -14.58 -1.79
CA LYS A 457 -20.06 -13.89 -3.00
C LYS A 457 -19.02 -14.68 -3.80
N GLY A 458 -18.62 -15.88 -3.35
CA GLY A 458 -17.57 -16.67 -4.00
C GLY A 458 -16.20 -15.96 -3.96
N LEU A 459 -15.98 -15.08 -2.99
CA LEU A 459 -14.76 -14.32 -2.84
C LEU A 459 -13.75 -15.15 -2.06
N ASP A 460 -12.63 -15.52 -2.69
CA ASP A 460 -11.50 -16.19 -2.03
C ASP A 460 -10.73 -15.16 -1.18
N ALA A 461 -11.05 -15.12 0.11
CA ALA A 461 -10.49 -14.15 1.03
C ALA A 461 -9.49 -14.81 1.98
N LYS A 462 -8.28 -14.23 2.05
CA LYS A 462 -7.24 -14.64 3.00
C LYS A 462 -7.60 -14.16 4.40
N ILE A 463 -7.53 -15.06 5.39
CA ILE A 463 -7.75 -14.70 6.80
C ILE A 463 -6.41 -14.30 7.43
N GLU A 464 -6.38 -13.13 8.05
CA GLU A 464 -5.23 -12.60 8.81
C GLU A 464 -5.68 -12.24 10.24
N TYR A 465 -4.99 -12.79 11.22
CA TYR A 465 -5.25 -12.54 12.64
C TYR A 465 -4.40 -11.36 13.15
N GLY A 466 -5.00 -10.56 14.03
CA GLY A 466 -4.32 -9.41 14.64
C GLY A 466 -4.43 -8.09 13.88
N GLU A 467 -4.99 -8.11 12.67
CA GLU A 467 -5.13 -6.95 11.78
C GLU A 467 -6.51 -6.27 11.85
N ALA A 468 -7.42 -6.78 12.69
CA ALA A 468 -8.72 -6.14 12.91
C ALA A 468 -8.60 -4.74 13.54
N ALA A 469 -9.58 -3.87 13.30
CA ALA A 469 -9.71 -2.65 14.06
C ALA A 469 -10.02 -2.95 15.54
N PHE A 470 -9.73 -2.01 16.43
CA PHE A 470 -9.97 -2.24 17.86
C PHE A 470 -11.46 -2.41 18.20
N TYR A 471 -12.36 -2.00 17.34
CA TYR A 471 -13.81 -2.02 17.51
C TYR A 471 -14.55 -3.06 16.66
N GLY A 472 -13.87 -3.74 15.73
CA GLY A 472 -14.52 -4.76 14.91
C GLY A 472 -13.63 -5.36 13.82
N PRO A 473 -14.02 -6.54 13.30
CA PRO A 473 -13.34 -7.18 12.19
C PRO A 473 -13.57 -6.42 10.88
N LYS A 474 -12.71 -6.64 9.89
CA LYS A 474 -12.78 -5.94 8.61
C LYS A 474 -12.47 -6.83 7.41
N LEU A 475 -13.05 -6.47 6.27
CA LEU A 475 -12.69 -6.98 4.95
C LEU A 475 -11.96 -5.87 4.21
N ASP A 476 -10.69 -6.11 3.91
CA ASP A 476 -9.84 -5.22 3.13
C ASP A 476 -9.66 -5.74 1.71
N PHE A 477 -9.64 -4.82 0.75
CA PHE A 477 -9.38 -5.13 -0.65
C PHE A 477 -7.98 -4.62 -1.03
N MET A 478 -7.09 -5.56 -1.32
CA MET A 478 -5.71 -5.32 -1.74
C MET A 478 -5.65 -5.33 -3.26
N VAL A 479 -5.59 -4.16 -3.86
CA VAL A 479 -5.55 -3.99 -5.33
C VAL A 479 -4.10 -4.05 -5.80
N LYS A 480 -3.85 -4.75 -6.92
CA LYS A 480 -2.57 -4.69 -7.61
C LYS A 480 -2.62 -3.66 -8.74
N ASP A 481 -1.64 -2.77 -8.76
CA ASP A 481 -1.51 -1.81 -9.85
C ASP A 481 -0.90 -2.46 -11.11
N ALA A 482 -0.81 -1.70 -12.20
CA ALA A 482 -0.31 -2.19 -13.49
C ALA A 482 1.13 -2.76 -13.49
N ILE A 483 1.87 -2.58 -12.39
CA ILE A 483 3.22 -3.12 -12.20
C ILE A 483 3.31 -4.11 -11.03
N GLY A 484 2.15 -4.58 -10.53
CA GLY A 484 2.02 -5.64 -9.53
C GLY A 484 2.24 -5.21 -8.08
N ARG A 485 2.30 -3.90 -7.75
CA ARG A 485 2.38 -3.43 -6.36
C ARG A 485 1.00 -3.53 -5.70
N ARG A 486 0.98 -3.98 -4.45
CA ARG A 486 -0.24 -4.13 -3.65
C ARG A 486 -0.58 -2.84 -2.91
N TRP A 487 -1.85 -2.45 -2.97
CA TRP A 487 -2.40 -1.28 -2.31
C TRP A 487 -3.72 -1.60 -1.61
N GLN A 488 -3.80 -1.32 -0.32
CA GLN A 488 -5.08 -1.37 0.37
C GLN A 488 -5.90 -0.15 -0.04
N LEU A 489 -7.03 -0.39 -0.68
CA LEU A 489 -8.00 0.63 -1.08
C LEU A 489 -9.32 0.43 -0.34
N GLY A 490 -10.25 -0.36 -0.87
CA GLY A 490 -11.57 -0.56 -0.27
C GLY A 490 -11.53 -1.28 1.09
N THR A 491 -12.40 -0.86 2.01
CA THR A 491 -12.56 -1.49 3.33
C THR A 491 -14.03 -1.53 3.73
N ILE A 492 -14.44 -2.63 4.37
CA ILE A 492 -15.74 -2.79 5.03
C ILE A 492 -15.49 -3.31 6.45
N GLN A 493 -16.16 -2.73 7.45
CA GLN A 493 -16.02 -3.13 8.86
C GLN A 493 -17.40 -3.25 9.50
N VAL A 494 -17.60 -4.27 10.31
CA VAL A 494 -18.82 -4.43 11.13
C VAL A 494 -18.50 -4.02 12.56
N ASP A 495 -19.31 -3.17 13.13
CA ASP A 495 -19.07 -2.54 14.42
C ASP A 495 -20.35 -2.57 15.30
N TYR A 496 -20.28 -3.31 16.38
CA TYR A 496 -21.30 -3.35 17.42
C TYR A 496 -20.94 -2.41 18.59
N ASN A 497 -19.69 -1.96 18.67
CA ASN A 497 -19.14 -1.29 19.85
C ASN A 497 -19.44 0.22 19.87
N LEU A 498 -19.23 0.93 18.76
CA LEU A 498 -19.49 2.38 18.71
C LEU A 498 -20.98 2.70 18.98
N PRO A 499 -21.96 1.99 18.40
CA PRO A 499 -23.36 2.23 18.73
C PRO A 499 -23.69 2.08 20.24
N GLU A 500 -23.09 1.10 20.91
CA GLU A 500 -23.25 0.91 22.35
C GLU A 500 -22.60 2.04 23.17
N ARG A 501 -21.35 2.42 22.82
CA ARG A 501 -20.62 3.50 23.49
C ARG A 501 -21.32 4.86 23.39
N PHE A 502 -21.96 5.13 22.24
CA PHE A 502 -22.78 6.33 22.02
C PHE A 502 -24.21 6.17 22.51
N LYS A 503 -24.57 4.99 23.09
CA LYS A 503 -25.92 4.66 23.55
C LYS A 503 -26.96 4.91 22.47
N LEU A 504 -26.66 4.54 21.24
CA LEU A 504 -27.59 4.67 20.12
C LEU A 504 -28.73 3.68 20.25
N GLU A 505 -29.94 4.12 20.04
CA GLU A 505 -31.14 3.31 20.20
C GLU A 505 -32.16 3.53 19.08
N TYR A 506 -32.86 2.47 18.72
CA TYR A 506 -34.07 2.52 17.91
C TYR A 506 -35.22 1.77 18.60
N THR A 507 -36.45 2.16 18.31
CA THR A 507 -37.64 1.46 18.80
C THR A 507 -37.92 0.30 17.85
N ALA A 508 -37.86 -0.94 18.36
CA ALA A 508 -38.15 -2.15 17.62
C ALA A 508 -39.67 -2.37 17.42
N GLU A 509 -40.05 -3.42 16.68
CA GLU A 509 -41.46 -3.74 16.38
C GLU A 509 -42.29 -4.04 17.63
N ASP A 510 -41.64 -4.61 18.64
CA ASP A 510 -42.20 -4.93 19.96
C ASP A 510 -42.23 -3.72 20.94
N ASN A 511 -41.93 -2.52 20.45
CA ASN A 511 -41.78 -1.28 21.22
C ASN A 511 -40.63 -1.28 22.25
N THR A 512 -39.73 -2.26 22.21
CA THR A 512 -38.50 -2.23 23.02
C THR A 512 -37.44 -1.35 22.40
N LYS A 513 -36.51 -0.86 23.22
CA LYS A 513 -35.31 -0.16 22.75
C LYS A 513 -34.22 -1.15 22.45
N LYS A 514 -33.61 -1.04 21.25
CA LYS A 514 -32.51 -1.88 20.80
C LYS A 514 -31.37 -1.03 20.22
N THR A 515 -30.16 -1.48 20.38
CA THR A 515 -28.97 -0.85 19.81
C THR A 515 -28.80 -1.28 18.33
N PRO A 516 -28.57 -0.38 17.38
CA PRO A 516 -28.30 -0.75 15.99
C PRO A 516 -26.88 -1.34 15.85
N VAL A 517 -26.66 -2.09 14.77
CA VAL A 517 -25.31 -2.44 14.30
C VAL A 517 -24.84 -1.37 13.33
N MET A 518 -23.56 -1.06 13.32
CA MET A 518 -22.95 -0.10 12.42
C MET A 518 -22.01 -0.80 11.43
N ILE A 519 -22.09 -0.45 10.14
CA ILE A 519 -21.17 -0.92 9.12
C ILE A 519 -20.43 0.31 8.60
N HIS A 520 -19.11 0.29 8.67
CA HIS A 520 -18.22 1.29 8.08
C HIS A 520 -17.80 0.82 6.69
N ARG A 521 -17.76 1.74 5.73
CA ARG A 521 -17.23 1.42 4.41
C ARG A 521 -16.57 2.62 3.73
N ALA A 522 -15.52 2.34 2.97
CA ALA A 522 -14.84 3.31 2.12
C ALA A 522 -14.33 2.61 0.84
N PRO A 523 -15.04 2.71 -0.31
CA PRO A 523 -14.64 2.09 -1.58
C PRO A 523 -13.28 2.57 -2.11
N PHE A 524 -12.99 3.87 -2.06
CA PHE A 524 -11.68 4.42 -2.41
C PHE A 524 -10.68 4.32 -1.25
N GLY A 525 -11.18 4.34 -0.02
CA GLY A 525 -10.42 4.49 1.21
C GLY A 525 -10.04 5.95 1.46
N SER A 526 -8.96 6.44 0.85
CA SER A 526 -8.55 7.84 0.84
C SER A 526 -8.47 8.32 -0.59
N LEU A 527 -9.10 9.44 -0.92
CA LEU A 527 -9.03 10.03 -2.26
C LEU A 527 -7.59 10.35 -2.67
N GLU A 528 -6.76 10.79 -1.74
CA GLU A 528 -5.34 11.08 -1.98
C GLU A 528 -4.60 9.81 -2.39
N ARG A 529 -4.71 8.73 -1.60
CA ARG A 529 -4.08 7.44 -1.93
C ARG A 529 -4.66 6.84 -3.20
N PHE A 530 -5.97 6.87 -3.36
CA PHE A 530 -6.64 6.38 -4.56
C PHE A 530 -6.16 7.11 -5.83
N CYS A 531 -6.08 8.45 -5.78
CA CYS A 531 -5.54 9.23 -6.89
C CYS A 531 -4.08 8.88 -7.19
N ALA A 532 -3.23 8.70 -6.15
CA ALA A 532 -1.85 8.26 -6.36
C ALA A 532 -1.79 6.91 -7.08
N VAL A 533 -2.54 5.92 -6.59
CA VAL A 533 -2.59 4.57 -7.18
C VAL A 533 -3.13 4.63 -8.60
N LEU A 534 -4.19 5.41 -8.84
CA LEU A 534 -4.79 5.58 -10.17
C LEU A 534 -3.82 6.25 -11.16
N ILE A 535 -3.11 7.31 -10.74
CA ILE A 535 -2.07 7.96 -11.55
C ILE A 535 -1.00 6.94 -11.95
N GLU A 536 -0.52 6.14 -11.01
CA GLU A 536 0.53 5.14 -11.26
C GLU A 536 0.02 3.96 -12.09
N HIS A 537 -1.21 3.50 -11.83
CA HIS A 537 -1.86 2.43 -12.59
C HIS A 537 -2.03 2.81 -14.07
N THR A 538 -2.56 4.00 -14.33
CA THR A 538 -2.81 4.49 -15.70
C THR A 538 -1.62 5.20 -16.34
N ALA A 539 -0.52 5.41 -15.61
CA ALA A 539 0.57 6.31 -16.00
C ALA A 539 0.09 7.74 -16.35
N GLY A 540 -1.00 8.19 -15.71
CA GLY A 540 -1.67 9.46 -15.95
C GLY A 540 -2.60 9.50 -17.17
N HIS A 541 -2.76 8.38 -17.89
CA HIS A 541 -3.73 8.26 -19.00
C HIS A 541 -5.11 7.90 -18.45
N PHE A 542 -5.77 8.87 -17.84
CA PHE A 542 -7.09 8.66 -17.27
C PHE A 542 -8.16 8.43 -18.34
N PRO A 543 -9.26 7.72 -17.99
CA PRO A 543 -10.43 7.66 -18.85
C PRO A 543 -10.92 9.05 -19.27
N LEU A 544 -11.43 9.18 -20.50
CA LEU A 544 -11.81 10.49 -21.09
C LEU A 544 -12.84 11.25 -20.25
N TRP A 545 -13.75 10.55 -19.56
CA TRP A 545 -14.73 11.18 -18.66
C TRP A 545 -14.10 11.79 -17.42
N LEU A 546 -12.93 11.29 -16.99
CA LEU A 546 -12.27 11.63 -15.74
C LEU A 546 -11.15 12.67 -15.92
N ILE A 547 -10.41 12.61 -17.03
CA ILE A 547 -9.25 13.50 -17.24
C ILE A 547 -9.65 14.98 -17.19
N PRO A 548 -8.90 15.85 -16.50
CA PRO A 548 -9.23 17.27 -16.39
C PRO A 548 -9.30 17.98 -17.74
N ASP A 549 -8.25 17.86 -18.55
CA ASP A 549 -8.18 18.43 -19.89
C ASP A 549 -8.45 17.34 -20.93
N GLN A 550 -9.64 17.33 -21.53
CA GLN A 550 -9.99 16.38 -22.60
C GLN A 550 -9.37 16.78 -23.94
N VAL A 551 -9.26 18.09 -24.17
CA VAL A 551 -8.83 18.67 -25.44
C VAL A 551 -7.86 19.83 -25.21
N ALA A 552 -6.76 19.87 -25.96
CA ALA A 552 -5.92 21.05 -26.08
C ALA A 552 -6.12 21.69 -27.45
N ILE A 553 -6.42 22.98 -27.49
CA ILE A 553 -6.58 23.74 -28.74
C ILE A 553 -5.28 24.51 -28.99
N LEU A 554 -4.66 24.23 -30.16
CA LEU A 554 -3.30 24.66 -30.49
C LEU A 554 -3.31 25.50 -31.77
N PRO A 555 -3.48 26.83 -31.69
CA PRO A 555 -3.31 27.71 -32.86
C PRO A 555 -1.85 27.70 -33.32
N ILE A 556 -1.63 27.57 -34.63
CA ILE A 556 -0.29 27.53 -35.24
C ILE A 556 0.38 28.94 -35.22
N SER A 557 -0.42 30.01 -35.11
CA SER A 557 0.01 31.41 -35.03
C SER A 557 -1.05 32.21 -34.27
N GLU A 558 -0.65 33.33 -33.68
CA GLU A 558 -1.53 34.27 -32.99
C GLU A 558 -2.69 34.76 -33.87
N LYS A 559 -2.53 34.81 -35.20
CA LYS A 559 -3.57 35.17 -36.15
C LYS A 559 -4.83 34.32 -36.02
N TYR A 560 -4.72 33.12 -35.50
CA TYR A 560 -5.82 32.19 -35.38
C TYR A 560 -6.37 32.04 -33.94
N ASN A 561 -5.88 32.90 -33.02
CA ASN A 561 -6.34 32.89 -31.64
C ASN A 561 -7.83 33.16 -31.49
N ASP A 562 -8.38 34.09 -32.28
CA ASP A 562 -9.82 34.39 -32.24
C ASP A 562 -10.68 33.19 -32.67
N TYR A 563 -10.23 32.46 -33.68
CA TYR A 563 -10.89 31.23 -34.11
C TYR A 563 -10.73 30.14 -33.03
N ALA A 564 -9.54 29.95 -32.49
CA ALA A 564 -9.28 29.00 -31.43
C ALA A 564 -10.12 29.27 -30.14
N GLN A 565 -10.34 30.57 -29.83
CA GLN A 565 -11.26 30.94 -28.73
C GLN A 565 -12.73 30.60 -29.03
N ARG A 566 -13.18 30.76 -30.30
CA ARG A 566 -14.52 30.33 -30.69
C ARG A 566 -14.68 28.83 -30.53
N VAL A 567 -13.69 28.05 -30.98
CA VAL A 567 -13.67 26.59 -30.78
C VAL A 567 -13.73 26.25 -29.27
N ALA A 568 -12.92 26.90 -28.44
CA ALA A 568 -12.91 26.69 -26.99
C ALA A 568 -14.28 26.97 -26.34
N LYS A 569 -14.89 28.12 -26.68
CA LYS A 569 -16.22 28.50 -26.19
C LYS A 569 -17.32 27.52 -26.63
N TYR A 570 -17.25 27.04 -27.88
CA TYR A 570 -18.21 26.07 -28.38
C TYR A 570 -18.08 24.75 -27.61
N LEU A 571 -16.86 24.22 -27.48
CA LEU A 571 -16.61 22.97 -26.75
C LEU A 571 -17.06 23.05 -25.29
N ASP A 572 -16.78 24.16 -24.60
CA ASP A 572 -17.24 24.42 -23.25
C ASP A 572 -18.78 24.43 -23.16
N SER A 573 -19.48 25.05 -24.13
CA SER A 573 -20.95 25.14 -24.16
C SER A 573 -21.63 23.78 -24.31
N VAL A 574 -20.93 22.78 -24.84
CA VAL A 574 -21.42 21.40 -25.01
C VAL A 574 -20.78 20.42 -24.02
N GLY A 575 -20.12 20.93 -22.97
CA GLY A 575 -19.60 20.15 -21.85
C GLY A 575 -18.26 19.44 -22.10
N VAL A 576 -17.55 19.79 -23.18
CA VAL A 576 -16.20 19.28 -23.47
C VAL A 576 -15.16 20.18 -22.83
N ARG A 577 -14.33 19.64 -21.95
CA ARG A 577 -13.27 20.38 -21.25
C ARG A 577 -12.06 20.62 -22.15
N ALA A 578 -11.94 21.82 -22.65
CA ALA A 578 -10.90 22.22 -23.59
C ALA A 578 -10.03 23.33 -23.03
N THR A 579 -8.71 23.22 -23.21
CA THR A 579 -7.73 24.21 -22.83
C THR A 579 -7.11 24.86 -24.08
N LEU A 580 -7.10 26.19 -24.14
CA LEU A 580 -6.49 26.93 -25.25
C LEU A 580 -5.01 27.24 -24.94
N ASP A 581 -4.10 26.74 -25.76
CA ASP A 581 -2.68 27.09 -25.70
C ASP A 581 -2.36 28.27 -26.65
N ALA A 582 -2.68 29.48 -26.20
CA ALA A 582 -2.45 30.71 -26.98
C ALA A 582 -1.00 31.25 -26.92
N ARG A 583 -0.06 30.50 -26.30
CA ARG A 583 1.34 30.91 -26.20
C ARG A 583 1.95 31.18 -27.60
N ASN A 584 2.82 32.18 -27.70
CA ASN A 584 3.61 32.41 -28.91
C ASN A 584 4.79 31.43 -28.98
N GLU A 585 4.48 30.16 -29.30
CA GLU A 585 5.43 29.05 -29.37
C GLU A 585 5.21 28.25 -30.66
N LYS A 586 6.27 27.55 -31.11
CA LYS A 586 6.17 26.65 -32.27
C LYS A 586 5.18 25.53 -31.99
N ILE A 587 4.37 25.16 -32.98
CA ILE A 587 3.34 24.12 -32.85
C ILE A 587 3.90 22.79 -32.34
N GLY A 588 5.08 22.38 -32.78
CA GLY A 588 5.73 21.17 -32.30
C GLY A 588 6.03 21.18 -30.80
N ARG A 589 6.32 22.36 -30.22
CA ARG A 589 6.52 22.52 -28.77
C ARG A 589 5.19 22.44 -28.03
N LYS A 590 4.15 23.11 -28.53
CA LYS A 590 2.80 23.04 -27.98
C LYS A 590 2.28 21.59 -27.95
N ILE A 591 2.47 20.84 -29.05
CA ILE A 591 2.11 19.42 -29.12
C ILE A 591 2.87 18.62 -28.06
N ARG A 592 4.22 18.78 -28.00
CA ARG A 592 5.05 18.07 -27.02
C ARG A 592 4.64 18.35 -25.58
N ASP A 593 4.38 19.61 -25.25
CA ASP A 593 3.98 20.00 -23.88
C ASP A 593 2.62 19.36 -23.49
N ASN A 594 1.68 19.26 -24.43
CA ASN A 594 0.39 18.63 -24.19
C ASN A 594 0.45 17.09 -24.20
N GLU A 595 1.38 16.48 -24.97
CA GLU A 595 1.72 15.06 -24.86
C GLU A 595 2.23 14.70 -23.46
N ILE A 596 3.12 15.55 -22.88
CA ILE A 596 3.64 15.37 -21.51
C ILE A 596 2.50 15.46 -20.47
N LYS A 597 1.53 16.36 -20.69
CA LYS A 597 0.33 16.54 -19.85
C LYS A 597 -0.73 15.44 -20.08
N ARG A 598 -0.49 14.50 -20.98
CA ARG A 598 -1.38 13.37 -21.33
C ARG A 598 -2.77 13.80 -21.79
N VAL A 599 -2.84 14.96 -22.47
CA VAL A 599 -4.11 15.44 -23.04
C VAL A 599 -4.55 14.50 -24.17
N PRO A 600 -5.74 13.86 -24.11
CA PRO A 600 -6.14 12.81 -25.05
C PRO A 600 -6.31 13.30 -26.49
N TYR A 601 -6.85 14.51 -26.64
CA TYR A 601 -7.10 15.10 -27.94
C TYR A 601 -6.42 16.46 -28.08
N MET A 602 -5.79 16.69 -29.20
CA MET A 602 -5.24 17.99 -29.57
C MET A 602 -5.91 18.46 -30.85
N ILE A 603 -6.40 19.69 -30.85
CA ILE A 603 -6.93 20.36 -32.03
C ILE A 603 -5.90 21.35 -32.51
N VAL A 604 -5.38 21.19 -33.73
CA VAL A 604 -4.53 22.15 -34.38
C VAL A 604 -5.40 23.03 -35.27
N VAL A 605 -5.25 24.34 -35.14
CA VAL A 605 -5.99 25.32 -35.97
C VAL A 605 -5.03 26.26 -36.68
N GLY A 606 -5.20 26.35 -37.97
CA GLY A 606 -4.46 27.21 -38.89
C GLY A 606 -5.40 27.96 -39.81
N GLU A 607 -4.87 28.44 -40.97
CA GLU A 607 -5.63 29.20 -41.93
C GLU A 607 -6.79 28.41 -42.52
N LYS A 608 -6.53 27.16 -42.93
CA LYS A 608 -7.52 26.31 -43.51
C LYS A 608 -8.70 26.09 -42.57
N GLU A 609 -8.42 25.70 -41.34
CA GLU A 609 -9.44 25.44 -40.32
C GLU A 609 -10.24 26.70 -40.00
N ALA A 610 -9.58 27.86 -39.91
CA ALA A 610 -10.23 29.14 -39.61
C ALA A 610 -11.15 29.61 -40.75
N VAL A 611 -10.78 29.37 -42.02
CA VAL A 611 -11.56 29.75 -43.19
C VAL A 611 -12.74 28.78 -43.42
N GLU A 612 -12.48 27.48 -43.30
CA GLU A 612 -13.49 26.44 -43.58
C GLU A 612 -14.38 26.10 -42.36
N GLY A 613 -14.08 26.68 -41.17
CA GLY A 613 -14.84 26.38 -39.94
C GLY A 613 -14.60 24.97 -39.39
N LEU A 614 -13.44 24.41 -39.67
CA LEU A 614 -13.08 23.04 -39.30
C LEU A 614 -12.11 22.97 -38.11
N VAL A 615 -11.87 21.79 -37.61
CA VAL A 615 -10.84 21.46 -36.62
C VAL A 615 -10.01 20.25 -37.09
N SER A 616 -8.70 20.36 -37.00
CA SER A 616 -7.79 19.25 -37.28
C SER A 616 -7.42 18.57 -35.98
N MET A 617 -8.06 17.44 -35.70
CA MET A 617 -7.90 16.63 -34.51
C MET A 617 -6.72 15.67 -34.63
N ARG A 618 -6.00 15.50 -33.51
CA ARG A 618 -4.95 14.50 -33.31
C ARG A 618 -5.12 13.83 -31.95
N LYS A 619 -5.09 12.50 -31.90
CA LYS A 619 -4.99 11.75 -30.65
C LYS A 619 -3.56 11.76 -30.10
N GLN A 620 -3.43 11.71 -28.77
CA GLN A 620 -2.16 11.58 -28.07
C GLN A 620 -1.34 10.38 -28.56
N GLY A 621 -0.02 10.46 -28.44
CA GLY A 621 0.89 9.39 -28.83
C GLY A 621 1.06 9.19 -30.34
N GLY A 622 0.72 10.19 -31.15
CA GLY A 622 0.80 10.08 -32.60
C GLY A 622 -0.30 9.21 -33.22
N GLY A 623 -1.40 9.03 -32.50
CA GLY A 623 -2.55 8.25 -32.93
C GLY A 623 -3.32 8.86 -34.10
N GLU A 624 -4.63 8.54 -34.19
CA GLU A 624 -5.52 8.98 -35.24
C GLU A 624 -5.49 10.50 -35.47
N GLN A 625 -5.52 10.92 -36.73
CA GLN A 625 -5.66 12.30 -37.15
C GLN A 625 -6.84 12.42 -38.12
N ALA A 626 -7.67 13.43 -37.93
CA ALA A 626 -8.82 13.70 -38.78
C ALA A 626 -9.17 15.18 -38.77
N THR A 627 -9.75 15.68 -39.88
CA THR A 627 -10.31 17.02 -39.99
C THR A 627 -11.83 16.93 -40.09
N MET A 628 -12.54 17.68 -39.25
CA MET A 628 -14.01 17.63 -39.16
C MET A 628 -14.58 18.96 -38.66
N THR A 629 -15.89 19.07 -38.58
CA THR A 629 -16.56 20.23 -37.97
C THR A 629 -16.39 20.23 -36.45
N MET A 630 -16.57 21.39 -35.80
CA MET A 630 -16.56 21.47 -34.33
C MET A 630 -17.65 20.59 -33.71
N GLU A 631 -18.83 20.54 -34.37
CA GLU A 631 -19.98 19.76 -33.93
C GLU A 631 -19.71 18.26 -33.96
N ASP A 632 -19.13 17.76 -35.07
CA ASP A 632 -18.79 16.34 -35.19
C ASP A 632 -17.71 15.92 -34.18
N PHE A 633 -16.73 16.81 -33.95
CA PHE A 633 -15.70 16.56 -32.95
C PHE A 633 -16.29 16.52 -31.52
N ALA A 634 -17.11 17.51 -31.17
CA ALA A 634 -17.75 17.56 -29.86
C ALA A 634 -18.64 16.34 -29.63
N LYS A 635 -19.45 15.96 -30.66
CA LYS A 635 -20.27 14.75 -30.61
C LYS A 635 -19.43 13.52 -30.36
N ARG A 636 -18.31 13.34 -31.08
CA ARG A 636 -17.40 12.21 -30.93
C ARG A 636 -16.87 12.10 -29.48
N VAL A 637 -16.38 13.23 -28.90
CA VAL A 637 -15.86 13.26 -27.52
C VAL A 637 -16.98 12.91 -26.52
N ASN A 638 -18.18 13.47 -26.70
CA ASN A 638 -19.30 13.21 -25.80
C ASN A 638 -19.83 11.79 -25.93
N ASP A 639 -19.88 11.21 -27.12
CA ASP A 639 -20.27 9.81 -27.34
C ASP A 639 -19.26 8.85 -26.65
N GLU A 640 -17.95 9.11 -26.75
CA GLU A 640 -16.92 8.33 -26.07
C GLU A 640 -17.05 8.45 -24.53
N VAL A 641 -17.29 9.66 -24.03
CA VAL A 641 -17.55 9.88 -22.59
C VAL A 641 -18.80 9.16 -22.13
N ALA A 642 -19.89 9.24 -22.88
CA ALA A 642 -21.16 8.58 -22.56
C ALA A 642 -21.01 7.05 -22.51
N ALA A 643 -20.30 6.46 -23.49
CA ALA A 643 -20.03 5.02 -23.51
C ALA A 643 -19.20 4.57 -22.28
N LEU A 644 -18.20 5.35 -21.89
CA LEU A 644 -17.40 5.06 -20.70
C LEU A 644 -18.21 5.20 -19.40
N LEU A 645 -19.11 6.19 -19.33
CA LEU A 645 -19.97 6.40 -18.16
C LEU A 645 -21.06 5.35 -18.01
N GLN A 646 -21.44 4.62 -19.06
CA GLN A 646 -22.37 3.50 -18.94
C GLN A 646 -21.84 2.44 -17.98
N ALA A 647 -20.52 2.23 -17.92
CA ALA A 647 -19.90 1.33 -16.95
C ALA A 647 -20.07 1.79 -15.48
N THR A 648 -20.41 3.07 -15.25
CA THR A 648 -20.69 3.62 -13.91
C THR A 648 -22.17 3.58 -13.55
N ASP A 649 -23.02 3.12 -14.45
CA ASP A 649 -24.48 3.06 -14.26
C ASP A 649 -24.88 1.77 -13.54
N ILE A 650 -24.45 1.69 -12.28
CA ILE A 650 -24.63 0.53 -11.42
C ILE A 650 -25.87 0.75 -10.58
N HIS A 651 -26.73 -0.25 -10.56
CA HIS A 651 -27.94 -0.29 -9.77
C HIS A 651 -27.87 -1.45 -8.77
N PRO A 652 -28.44 -1.30 -7.56
CA PRO A 652 -28.65 -2.44 -6.71
C PRO A 652 -29.55 -3.44 -7.44
N GLU A 653 -29.18 -4.69 -7.42
CA GLU A 653 -30.12 -5.74 -7.83
C GLU A 653 -31.33 -5.69 -6.90
N ASP A 654 -32.54 -5.67 -7.48
CA ASP A 654 -33.80 -5.61 -6.73
C ASP A 654 -34.05 -6.89 -5.91
#